data_5ee06afcb15ac60838e1425c87a0ab02
#
_entry.id   5ee06afcb15ac60838e1425c87a0ab02
#
_cell.length_a   1.000
_cell.length_b   1.000
_cell.length_c   1.000
_cell.angle_alpha   90.00
_cell.angle_beta   90.00
_cell.angle_gamma   90.00
#
_symmetry.space_group_name_H-M   'P 1'
#
loop_
_entity.id
_entity.type
_entity.pdbx_description
1 polymer ?
#
loop_
_entity_poly.entity_id
_entity_poly.type
_entity_poly.pdbx_seq_one_letter_code
_entity_poly.pdbx_strand_id
1 'polypeptide(L)'
;MTPIQTLVAELPELYQPIFGHPELSEGSSRTSHDRLAHIADIYKVLEKVQGRPLKVLDLGCAQGFFSLNLAALGATVHGVDYLEQNVQVCRALAAEHQGFQAQFTFGKVQEFLETVQAGDYDLVLGLSVFHHLVYDLGKERIKEIIEQLLHKVTAFIGEFAVCEEPLYWGPAQPQDPRYLVSNSAFLHELARHSTHLADIQRPLYFASNQVWYLDGMGERIKSWTPDSHALAAGAHQGARRYYISDGFFVKVFRVDGVFGERNQTELQREAQFLQNPPAGFSAPRHYTSGANALESWLVTDRIDGELLLDAISRGESLDPRGILLEVLAQLALLERQGFYHDDLRVWNIMLDAGRKARLIDFGSIGTEPRDCVWPHNIYLSFMIFVKEVTTGFVDNPAPLREISISPFSLPQPYAGWLNGLWAKPVEQWSFQWLHDTLVAAPEQDDQPVQATSASLWMSSVEGALQAIKKHVHHVETQEVSGRLSIQDQLKALDEKGDRLSQAYERHLGELERSRAQLAEQLQQQHQAKRDIAEQLEKNEQAKRALEEQLRGVQSASEHWQQSALQHEQRAAQHEALVAHHQALVAELEARVANSEQRVRDLLASKSWFVTKPMRVVVVQGNRLSRGLLNKARSSLRKSATVLIRQMASRPALKRRLVSLLNYHPPLAAHLRQFARNQGLAAGSKPVGEAGLPGMLRAEATGPVDEALSARGHEVMHKFEKAIKTKDVR
;
A
#
# COMPACT_ATOMS: atom_id res chain seq x y z
N MET A 1 -47.91 23.71 -24.67
CA MET A 1 -46.72 22.98 -24.24
C MET A 1 -46.51 21.82 -25.19
N THR A 2 -45.31 21.57 -25.63
CA THR A 2 -44.98 20.35 -26.36
C THR A 2 -45.15 19.14 -25.42
N PRO A 3 -45.34 17.92 -25.94
CA PRO A 3 -45.43 16.72 -25.09
C PRO A 3 -44.25 16.59 -24.12
N ILE A 4 -43.00 16.95 -24.55
CA ILE A 4 -41.80 16.92 -23.71
C ILE A 4 -41.86 17.96 -22.60
N GLN A 5 -42.28 19.19 -22.89
CA GLN A 5 -42.43 20.24 -21.86
C GLN A 5 -43.39 19.81 -20.73
N THR A 6 -44.45 19.08 -21.08
CA THR A 6 -45.40 18.57 -20.09
C THR A 6 -44.75 17.47 -19.23
N LEU A 7 -44.09 16.51 -19.87
CA LEU A 7 -43.41 15.42 -19.15
C LEU A 7 -42.28 15.94 -18.20
N VAL A 8 -41.51 16.94 -18.66
CA VAL A 8 -40.45 17.55 -17.84
C VAL A 8 -41.03 18.32 -16.65
N ALA A 9 -42.18 19.00 -16.85
CA ALA A 9 -42.86 19.74 -15.78
C ALA A 9 -43.47 18.81 -14.68
N GLU A 10 -43.73 17.55 -15.02
CA GLU A 10 -44.26 16.52 -14.10
C GLU A 10 -43.15 15.77 -13.34
N LEU A 11 -41.87 16.03 -13.64
CA LEU A 11 -40.73 15.42 -12.92
C LEU A 11 -40.67 15.92 -11.46
N PRO A 12 -40.44 15.03 -10.48
CA PRO A 12 -40.25 15.43 -9.10
C PRO A 12 -38.94 16.24 -8.92
N GLU A 13 -37.95 16.02 -9.79
CA GLU A 13 -36.66 16.71 -9.82
C GLU A 13 -36.09 16.75 -11.24
N LEU A 14 -35.63 17.91 -11.67
CA LEU A 14 -34.83 18.05 -12.88
C LEU A 14 -33.36 17.79 -12.52
N TYR A 15 -32.97 16.51 -12.56
CA TYR A 15 -31.63 16.09 -12.08
C TYR A 15 -30.51 16.35 -13.09
N GLN A 16 -30.76 16.12 -14.38
CA GLN A 16 -29.83 16.27 -15.50
C GLN A 16 -30.36 17.30 -16.53
N PRO A 17 -29.47 17.90 -17.34
CA PRO A 17 -29.91 18.67 -18.51
C PRO A 17 -30.77 17.81 -19.47
N ILE A 18 -31.75 18.42 -20.11
CA ILE A 18 -32.61 17.75 -21.07
C ILE A 18 -31.93 17.76 -22.44
N PHE A 19 -31.64 16.59 -22.98
CA PHE A 19 -30.96 16.42 -24.26
C PHE A 19 -31.74 17.10 -25.38
N GLY A 20 -31.07 17.92 -26.22
CA GLY A 20 -31.66 18.64 -27.31
C GLY A 20 -32.51 19.86 -26.93
N HIS A 21 -32.78 20.08 -25.62
CA HIS A 21 -33.66 21.14 -25.11
C HIS A 21 -32.95 21.98 -24.02
N PRO A 22 -32.00 22.86 -24.40
CA PRO A 22 -31.30 23.69 -23.43
C PRO A 22 -32.23 24.62 -22.64
N GLU A 23 -33.36 25.05 -23.27
CA GLU A 23 -34.38 25.87 -22.63
C GLU A 23 -35.15 25.16 -21.51
N LEU A 24 -35.17 23.84 -21.50
CA LEU A 24 -35.79 23.02 -20.45
C LEU A 24 -34.76 22.57 -19.40
N SER A 25 -33.50 22.91 -19.60
CA SER A 25 -32.38 22.47 -18.74
C SER A 25 -32.05 23.50 -17.65
N GLU A 26 -32.68 24.68 -17.65
CA GLU A 26 -32.49 25.69 -16.61
C GLU A 26 -32.93 25.15 -15.25
N GLY A 27 -32.04 25.23 -14.24
CA GLY A 27 -32.30 24.73 -12.89
C GLY A 27 -32.06 23.24 -12.71
N SER A 28 -31.41 22.56 -13.65
CA SER A 28 -30.98 21.17 -13.43
C SER A 28 -30.03 21.08 -12.23
N SER A 29 -30.26 20.10 -11.34
CA SER A 29 -29.52 19.92 -10.10
C SER A 29 -28.03 19.63 -10.33
N ARG A 30 -27.66 19.03 -11.49
CA ARG A 30 -26.26 18.68 -11.81
C ARG A 30 -25.85 19.11 -13.20
N THR A 31 -24.68 19.74 -13.27
CA THR A 31 -23.95 19.93 -14.53
C THR A 31 -23.35 18.59 -14.94
N SER A 32 -23.81 18.00 -16.03
CA SER A 32 -23.38 16.65 -16.45
C SER A 32 -22.37 16.66 -17.59
N HIS A 33 -22.04 17.84 -18.14
CA HIS A 33 -21.17 18.00 -19.30
C HIS A 33 -19.70 17.65 -19.03
N ASP A 34 -19.23 17.92 -17.82
CA ASP A 34 -17.89 17.59 -17.36
C ASP A 34 -17.62 16.08 -17.41
N ARG A 35 -18.55 15.27 -16.87
CA ARG A 35 -18.49 13.81 -16.93
C ARG A 35 -18.70 13.27 -18.35
N LEU A 36 -19.58 13.91 -19.10
CA LEU A 36 -19.84 13.51 -20.48
C LEU A 36 -18.58 13.59 -21.34
N ALA A 37 -17.71 14.60 -21.13
CA ALA A 37 -16.46 14.71 -21.86
C ALA A 37 -15.57 13.46 -21.68
N HIS A 38 -15.36 13.04 -20.43
CA HIS A 38 -14.60 11.83 -20.13
C HIS A 38 -15.26 10.57 -20.71
N ILE A 39 -16.57 10.43 -20.55
CA ILE A 39 -17.32 9.27 -21.04
C ILE A 39 -17.30 9.18 -22.56
N ALA A 40 -17.43 10.31 -23.26
CA ALA A 40 -17.39 10.37 -24.72
C ALA A 40 -15.99 10.03 -25.27
N ASP A 41 -14.92 10.45 -24.60
CA ASP A 41 -13.56 10.10 -25.02
C ASP A 41 -13.29 8.61 -24.80
N ILE A 42 -13.72 8.05 -23.66
CA ILE A 42 -13.64 6.60 -23.41
C ILE A 42 -14.46 5.82 -24.45
N TYR A 43 -15.68 6.28 -24.76
CA TYR A 43 -16.52 5.66 -25.79
C TYR A 43 -15.76 5.53 -27.11
N LYS A 44 -15.16 6.62 -27.61
CA LYS A 44 -14.38 6.62 -28.89
C LYS A 44 -13.20 5.65 -28.86
N VAL A 45 -12.49 5.57 -27.73
CA VAL A 45 -11.38 4.63 -27.57
C VAL A 45 -11.87 3.19 -27.58
N LEU A 46 -12.92 2.89 -26.81
CA LEU A 46 -13.49 1.55 -26.77
C LEU A 46 -14.13 1.14 -28.08
N GLU A 47 -14.80 2.06 -28.81
CA GLU A 47 -15.33 1.83 -30.16
C GLU A 47 -14.23 1.42 -31.12
N LYS A 48 -13.08 2.11 -31.09
CA LYS A 48 -11.90 1.75 -31.88
C LYS A 48 -11.35 0.37 -31.49
N VAL A 49 -11.28 0.06 -30.19
CA VAL A 49 -10.82 -1.24 -29.68
C VAL A 49 -11.76 -2.37 -30.07
N GLN A 50 -13.05 -2.13 -30.10
CA GLN A 50 -14.07 -3.11 -30.49
C GLN A 50 -14.25 -3.20 -32.01
N GLY A 51 -13.83 -2.18 -32.78
CA GLY A 51 -14.01 -2.09 -34.24
C GLY A 51 -15.46 -1.90 -34.69
N ARG A 52 -16.35 -1.50 -33.77
CA ARG A 52 -17.78 -1.28 -34.01
C ARG A 52 -18.39 -0.35 -32.96
N PRO A 53 -19.55 0.27 -33.24
CA PRO A 53 -20.29 0.99 -32.20
C PRO A 53 -20.58 0.13 -30.97
N LEU A 54 -20.53 0.76 -29.78
CA LEU A 54 -20.69 0.05 -28.54
C LEU A 54 -22.17 -0.15 -28.16
N LYS A 55 -22.44 -1.22 -27.44
CA LYS A 55 -23.64 -1.42 -26.65
C LYS A 55 -23.43 -0.88 -25.26
N VAL A 56 -24.17 0.13 -24.85
CA VAL A 56 -24.00 0.84 -23.58
C VAL A 56 -25.20 0.60 -22.68
N LEU A 57 -24.95 0.27 -21.42
CA LEU A 57 -25.95 0.21 -20.36
C LEU A 57 -25.76 1.40 -19.42
N ASP A 58 -26.82 2.19 -19.21
CA ASP A 58 -26.82 3.35 -18.29
C ASP A 58 -27.73 3.05 -17.09
N LEU A 59 -27.08 2.79 -15.94
CA LEU A 59 -27.73 2.42 -14.69
C LEU A 59 -28.12 3.66 -13.89
N GLY A 60 -29.42 3.87 -13.66
CA GLY A 60 -29.96 5.09 -13.08
C GLY A 60 -29.84 6.25 -14.05
N CYS A 61 -30.34 6.05 -15.28
CA CYS A 61 -30.17 6.98 -16.39
C CYS A 61 -30.85 8.36 -16.19
N ALA A 62 -31.69 8.53 -15.19
CA ALA A 62 -32.45 9.74 -14.89
C ALA A 62 -33.18 10.25 -16.17
N GLN A 63 -32.95 11.51 -16.58
CA GLN A 63 -33.56 12.07 -17.81
C GLN A 63 -32.80 11.68 -19.09
N GLY A 64 -31.86 10.72 -19.02
CA GLY A 64 -31.20 10.13 -20.18
C GLY A 64 -30.10 10.99 -20.82
N PHE A 65 -29.60 11.98 -20.14
CA PHE A 65 -28.58 12.89 -20.69
C PHE A 65 -27.36 12.13 -21.26
N PHE A 66 -26.76 11.23 -20.48
CA PHE A 66 -25.60 10.44 -20.94
C PHE A 66 -26.01 9.43 -22.03
N SER A 67 -27.12 8.72 -21.81
CA SER A 67 -27.68 7.77 -22.76
C SER A 67 -27.88 8.36 -24.15
N LEU A 68 -28.55 9.52 -24.25
CA LEU A 68 -28.88 10.13 -25.54
C LEU A 68 -27.64 10.78 -26.20
N ASN A 69 -26.71 11.35 -25.44
CA ASN A 69 -25.45 11.83 -26.00
C ASN A 69 -24.61 10.69 -26.58
N LEU A 70 -24.58 9.52 -25.94
CA LEU A 70 -23.91 8.35 -26.49
C LEU A 70 -24.60 7.76 -27.69
N ALA A 71 -25.93 7.75 -27.70
CA ALA A 71 -26.72 7.38 -28.88
C ALA A 71 -26.45 8.32 -30.08
N ALA A 72 -26.23 9.62 -29.80
CA ALA A 72 -25.82 10.59 -30.83
C ALA A 72 -24.43 10.32 -31.39
N LEU A 73 -23.52 9.67 -30.61
CA LEU A 73 -22.23 9.20 -31.06
C LEU A 73 -22.31 7.84 -31.82
N GLY A 74 -23.48 7.25 -31.93
CA GLY A 74 -23.70 5.99 -32.65
C GLY A 74 -23.84 4.76 -31.76
N ALA A 75 -23.83 4.90 -30.45
CA ALA A 75 -24.00 3.79 -29.51
C ALA A 75 -25.40 3.17 -29.60
N THR A 76 -25.50 1.87 -29.35
CA THR A 76 -26.77 1.22 -28.98
C THR A 76 -26.90 1.30 -27.46
N VAL A 77 -27.87 2.07 -26.97
CA VAL A 77 -27.95 2.40 -25.53
C VAL A 77 -29.19 1.76 -24.91
N HIS A 78 -29.02 1.24 -23.70
CA HIS A 78 -30.09 0.81 -22.82
C HIS A 78 -30.01 1.56 -21.50
N GLY A 79 -30.94 2.45 -21.21
CA GLY A 79 -31.10 3.15 -19.94
C GLY A 79 -32.07 2.43 -19.01
N VAL A 80 -31.73 2.33 -17.75
CA VAL A 80 -32.57 1.75 -16.69
C VAL A 80 -32.76 2.76 -15.57
N ASP A 81 -33.99 3.06 -15.20
CA ASP A 81 -34.29 3.94 -14.06
C ASP A 81 -35.50 3.42 -13.26
N TYR A 82 -35.48 3.66 -11.95
CA TYR A 82 -36.57 3.23 -11.05
C TYR A 82 -37.77 4.19 -11.04
N LEU A 83 -37.61 5.39 -11.62
CA LEU A 83 -38.65 6.39 -11.72
C LEU A 83 -39.28 6.38 -13.12
N GLU A 84 -40.57 6.03 -13.20
CA GLU A 84 -41.22 5.88 -14.47
C GLU A 84 -41.33 7.20 -15.25
N GLN A 85 -41.48 8.34 -14.58
CA GLN A 85 -41.46 9.67 -15.20
C GLN A 85 -40.14 9.95 -15.93
N ASN A 86 -39.01 9.58 -15.37
CA ASN A 86 -37.69 9.68 -16.03
C ASN A 86 -37.69 8.86 -17.34
N VAL A 87 -38.14 7.61 -17.27
CA VAL A 87 -38.20 6.71 -18.42
C VAL A 87 -39.13 7.23 -19.54
N GLN A 88 -40.24 7.86 -19.15
CA GLN A 88 -41.15 8.49 -20.12
C GLN A 88 -40.50 9.68 -20.82
N VAL A 89 -39.77 10.53 -20.09
CA VAL A 89 -39.00 11.63 -20.68
C VAL A 89 -37.93 11.09 -21.62
N CYS A 90 -37.15 10.08 -21.20
CA CYS A 90 -36.13 9.46 -22.04
C CYS A 90 -36.71 8.90 -23.36
N ARG A 91 -37.81 8.20 -23.29
CA ARG A 91 -38.51 7.64 -24.48
C ARG A 91 -39.01 8.72 -25.42
N ALA A 92 -39.57 9.80 -24.86
CA ALA A 92 -40.05 10.92 -25.66
C ALA A 92 -38.91 11.65 -26.38
N LEU A 93 -37.78 11.90 -25.65
CA LEU A 93 -36.59 12.51 -26.24
C LEU A 93 -35.93 11.62 -27.32
N ALA A 94 -35.84 10.32 -27.08
CA ALA A 94 -35.33 9.37 -28.07
C ALA A 94 -36.22 9.34 -29.35
N ALA A 95 -37.50 9.46 -29.20
CA ALA A 95 -38.46 9.47 -30.34
C ALA A 95 -38.32 10.71 -31.25
N GLU A 96 -37.73 11.82 -30.76
CA GLU A 96 -37.44 12.99 -31.60
C GLU A 96 -36.28 12.72 -32.59
N HIS A 97 -35.45 11.69 -32.33
CA HIS A 97 -34.26 11.37 -33.10
C HIS A 97 -34.37 9.97 -33.75
N GLN A 98 -34.92 9.91 -34.96
CA GLN A 98 -35.22 8.66 -35.68
C GLN A 98 -33.99 7.72 -35.91
N GLY A 99 -32.76 8.23 -35.77
CA GLY A 99 -31.54 7.44 -35.95
C GLY A 99 -31.00 6.82 -34.67
N PHE A 100 -31.51 7.17 -33.50
CA PHE A 100 -30.97 6.70 -32.22
C PHE A 100 -31.37 5.25 -31.93
N GLN A 101 -30.42 4.44 -31.58
CA GLN A 101 -30.63 3.10 -31.06
C GLN A 101 -30.66 3.17 -29.53
N ALA A 102 -31.76 3.69 -28.97
CA ALA A 102 -31.91 3.92 -27.54
C ALA A 102 -33.18 3.26 -26.99
N GLN A 103 -33.02 2.42 -25.98
CA GLN A 103 -34.10 1.76 -25.25
C GLN A 103 -34.07 2.18 -23.78
N PHE A 104 -35.24 2.33 -23.16
CA PHE A 104 -35.34 2.70 -21.74
C PHE A 104 -36.31 1.78 -21.01
N THR A 105 -35.88 1.26 -19.86
CA THR A 105 -36.65 0.32 -19.05
C THR A 105 -36.90 0.91 -17.66
N PHE A 106 -38.15 0.88 -17.24
CA PHE A 106 -38.54 1.14 -15.85
C PHE A 106 -38.22 -0.10 -15.00
N GLY A 107 -37.39 0.07 -13.94
CA GLY A 107 -37.06 -1.02 -13.07
C GLY A 107 -35.91 -0.66 -12.09
N LYS A 108 -35.71 -1.53 -11.14
CA LYS A 108 -34.61 -1.36 -10.17
C LYS A 108 -33.31 -1.88 -10.76
N VAL A 109 -32.22 -1.11 -10.56
CA VAL A 109 -30.90 -1.42 -11.07
C VAL A 109 -30.40 -2.79 -10.59
N GLN A 110 -30.58 -3.12 -9.31
CA GLN A 110 -30.11 -4.39 -8.74
C GLN A 110 -30.82 -5.60 -9.37
N GLU A 111 -32.12 -5.50 -9.62
CA GLU A 111 -32.90 -6.57 -10.27
C GLU A 111 -32.50 -6.72 -11.76
N PHE A 112 -32.26 -5.59 -12.43
CA PHE A 112 -31.81 -5.60 -13.81
C PHE A 112 -30.42 -6.21 -13.99
N LEU A 113 -29.50 -5.90 -13.12
CA LEU A 113 -28.11 -6.43 -13.15
C LEU A 113 -28.05 -7.95 -13.07
N GLU A 114 -29.01 -8.60 -12.40
CA GLU A 114 -29.11 -10.06 -12.35
C GLU A 114 -29.42 -10.69 -13.72
N THR A 115 -30.06 -9.94 -14.60
CA THR A 115 -30.45 -10.40 -15.95
C THR A 115 -29.35 -10.26 -16.99
N VAL A 116 -28.33 -9.41 -16.75
CA VAL A 116 -27.26 -9.11 -17.68
C VAL A 116 -26.38 -10.35 -17.91
N GLN A 117 -26.19 -10.69 -19.21
CA GLN A 117 -25.32 -11.77 -19.64
C GLN A 117 -24.03 -11.24 -20.25
N ALA A 118 -23.02 -12.12 -20.36
CA ALA A 118 -21.76 -11.77 -21.00
C ALA A 118 -21.96 -11.39 -22.48
N GLY A 119 -21.44 -10.20 -22.86
CA GLY A 119 -21.54 -9.67 -24.22
C GLY A 119 -22.86 -8.94 -24.55
N ASP A 120 -23.78 -8.82 -23.61
CA ASP A 120 -24.97 -7.97 -23.80
C ASP A 120 -24.58 -6.50 -23.95
N TYR A 121 -23.60 -6.05 -23.18
CA TYR A 121 -23.10 -4.67 -23.16
C TYR A 121 -21.58 -4.63 -23.21
N ASP A 122 -21.03 -3.61 -23.86
CA ASP A 122 -19.61 -3.31 -23.91
C ASP A 122 -19.21 -2.35 -22.80
N LEU A 123 -20.00 -1.30 -22.58
CA LEU A 123 -19.77 -0.26 -21.59
C LEU A 123 -20.96 -0.14 -20.66
N VAL A 124 -20.70 -0.07 -19.36
CA VAL A 124 -21.74 0.19 -18.36
C VAL A 124 -21.39 1.48 -17.62
N LEU A 125 -22.38 2.35 -17.48
CA LEU A 125 -22.34 3.56 -16.68
C LEU A 125 -23.10 3.34 -15.36
N GLY A 126 -22.50 3.75 -14.25
CA GLY A 126 -23.11 3.72 -12.92
C GLY A 126 -22.87 5.05 -12.21
N LEU A 127 -23.54 6.10 -12.70
CA LEU A 127 -23.30 7.47 -12.24
C LEU A 127 -24.28 7.84 -11.12
N SER A 128 -23.75 8.09 -9.93
CA SER A 128 -24.54 8.53 -8.76
C SER A 128 -25.69 7.57 -8.37
N VAL A 129 -25.53 6.27 -8.57
CA VAL A 129 -26.58 5.27 -8.24
C VAL A 129 -26.12 4.30 -7.15
N PHE A 130 -24.83 3.94 -7.13
CA PHE A 130 -24.34 2.88 -6.26
C PHE A 130 -24.35 3.22 -4.78
N HIS A 131 -24.34 4.50 -4.39
CA HIS A 131 -24.39 4.88 -2.98
C HIS A 131 -25.72 4.49 -2.30
N HIS A 132 -26.82 4.51 -3.03
CA HIS A 132 -28.10 3.99 -2.54
C HIS A 132 -28.05 2.48 -2.38
N LEU A 133 -27.48 1.77 -3.36
CA LEU A 133 -27.36 0.32 -3.31
C LEU A 133 -26.41 -0.14 -2.19
N VAL A 134 -25.31 0.59 -1.95
CA VAL A 134 -24.40 0.33 -0.83
C VAL A 134 -25.11 0.52 0.51
N TYR A 135 -25.94 1.55 0.63
CA TYR A 135 -26.74 1.77 1.84
C TYR A 135 -27.75 0.66 2.09
N ASP A 136 -28.43 0.19 1.04
CA ASP A 136 -29.51 -0.80 1.15
C ASP A 136 -28.98 -2.24 1.29
N LEU A 137 -27.90 -2.61 0.58
CA LEU A 137 -27.42 -3.99 0.43
C LEU A 137 -26.06 -4.24 1.09
N GLY A 138 -25.36 -3.19 1.51
CA GLY A 138 -23.99 -3.26 2.05
C GLY A 138 -22.92 -3.23 0.98
N LYS A 139 -21.75 -2.70 1.36
CA LYS A 139 -20.61 -2.49 0.45
C LYS A 139 -20.02 -3.79 -0.09
N GLU A 140 -20.02 -4.86 0.70
CA GLU A 140 -19.52 -6.19 0.31
C GLU A 140 -20.36 -6.76 -0.84
N ARG A 141 -21.69 -6.69 -0.71
CA ARG A 141 -22.60 -7.19 -1.74
C ARG A 141 -22.48 -6.38 -3.03
N ILE A 142 -22.33 -5.07 -2.94
CA ILE A 142 -22.16 -4.23 -4.13
C ILE A 142 -20.84 -4.48 -4.82
N LYS A 143 -19.75 -4.70 -4.05
CA LYS A 143 -18.47 -5.13 -4.60
C LYS A 143 -18.60 -6.43 -5.41
N GLU A 144 -19.27 -7.44 -4.87
CA GLU A 144 -19.52 -8.71 -5.58
C GLU A 144 -20.32 -8.49 -6.88
N ILE A 145 -21.35 -7.65 -6.85
CA ILE A 145 -22.18 -7.34 -8.02
C ILE A 145 -21.32 -6.65 -9.10
N ILE A 146 -20.51 -5.67 -8.75
CA ILE A 146 -19.62 -4.97 -9.69
C ILE A 146 -18.57 -5.93 -10.24
N GLU A 147 -17.99 -6.79 -9.42
CA GLU A 147 -17.03 -7.80 -9.86
C GLU A 147 -17.65 -8.75 -10.89
N GLN A 148 -18.85 -9.27 -10.61
CA GLN A 148 -19.58 -10.11 -11.56
C GLN A 148 -19.92 -9.36 -12.87
N LEU A 149 -20.28 -8.09 -12.77
CA LEU A 149 -20.52 -7.24 -13.93
C LEU A 149 -19.25 -7.08 -14.78
N LEU A 150 -18.10 -6.80 -14.18
CA LEU A 150 -16.82 -6.65 -14.86
C LEU A 150 -16.36 -7.91 -15.60
N HIS A 151 -16.84 -9.08 -15.22
CA HIS A 151 -16.61 -10.31 -15.99
C HIS A 151 -17.52 -10.45 -17.22
N LYS A 152 -18.63 -9.70 -17.27
CA LYS A 152 -19.62 -9.78 -18.35
C LYS A 152 -19.46 -8.70 -19.40
N VAL A 153 -18.81 -7.57 -19.06
CA VAL A 153 -18.71 -6.36 -19.90
C VAL A 153 -17.25 -6.00 -20.19
N THR A 154 -17.03 -5.19 -21.22
CA THR A 154 -15.67 -4.74 -21.55
C THR A 154 -15.18 -3.69 -20.56
N ALA A 155 -16.04 -2.72 -20.17
CA ALA A 155 -15.66 -1.66 -19.24
C ALA A 155 -16.85 -1.16 -18.43
N PHE A 156 -16.55 -0.60 -17.27
CA PHE A 156 -17.46 0.05 -16.36
C PHE A 156 -16.94 1.44 -15.98
N ILE A 157 -17.82 2.44 -16.01
CA ILE A 157 -17.56 3.78 -15.50
C ILE A 157 -18.48 4.02 -14.32
N GLY A 158 -17.90 4.22 -13.13
CA GLY A 158 -18.66 4.41 -11.89
C GLY A 158 -18.30 5.70 -11.17
N GLU A 159 -19.32 6.47 -10.75
CA GLU A 159 -19.16 7.59 -9.83
C GLU A 159 -19.63 7.14 -8.44
N PHE A 160 -18.71 7.15 -7.46
CA PHE A 160 -19.00 6.64 -6.12
C PHE A 160 -19.05 7.77 -5.09
N ALA A 161 -19.99 7.66 -4.15
CA ALA A 161 -20.04 8.51 -2.97
C ALA A 161 -18.88 8.16 -2.01
N VAL A 162 -18.50 9.11 -1.18
CA VAL A 162 -17.47 8.94 -0.16
C VAL A 162 -18.10 8.93 1.24
N CYS A 163 -17.44 8.29 2.19
CA CYS A 163 -17.98 8.12 3.54
C CYS A 163 -18.07 9.44 4.33
N GLU A 164 -17.34 10.47 3.91
CA GLU A 164 -17.37 11.81 4.49
C GLU A 164 -18.60 12.63 4.09
N GLU A 165 -19.40 12.16 3.15
CA GLU A 165 -20.62 12.88 2.77
C GLU A 165 -21.57 12.99 3.96
N PRO A 166 -22.05 14.22 4.29
CA PRO A 166 -22.94 14.46 5.42
C PRO A 166 -24.41 14.06 5.11
N LEU A 167 -24.59 12.91 4.49
CA LEU A 167 -25.86 12.38 4.02
C LEU A 167 -26.10 11.00 4.64
N TYR A 168 -27.37 10.55 4.66
CA TYR A 168 -27.75 9.31 5.34
C TYR A 168 -27.01 8.06 4.84
N TRP A 169 -26.57 8.06 3.58
CA TRP A 169 -25.79 6.98 3.00
C TRP A 169 -24.29 7.05 3.30
N GLY A 170 -23.76 8.23 3.69
CA GLY A 170 -22.32 8.44 3.90
C GLY A 170 -21.68 7.37 4.80
N PRO A 171 -22.18 7.16 6.01
CA PRO A 171 -21.58 6.17 6.93
C PRO A 171 -21.55 4.73 6.42
N ALA A 172 -22.38 4.38 5.43
CA ALA A 172 -22.41 3.05 4.83
C ALA A 172 -21.36 2.88 3.72
N GLN A 173 -20.82 3.98 3.18
CA GLN A 173 -19.84 3.93 2.11
C GLN A 173 -18.49 3.41 2.61
N PRO A 174 -17.68 2.75 1.76
CA PRO A 174 -16.31 2.38 2.13
C PRO A 174 -15.45 3.64 2.36
N GLN A 175 -14.45 3.54 3.26
CA GLN A 175 -13.50 4.62 3.47
C GLN A 175 -12.73 5.01 2.19
N ASP A 176 -12.42 4.01 1.38
CA ASP A 176 -11.84 4.18 0.06
C ASP A 176 -12.85 3.69 -0.98
N PRO A 177 -13.41 4.56 -1.82
CA PRO A 177 -14.38 4.16 -2.87
C PRO A 177 -13.85 3.12 -3.85
N ARG A 178 -12.50 3.02 -4.02
CA ARG A 178 -11.86 2.00 -4.84
C ARG A 178 -12.15 0.57 -4.36
N TYR A 179 -12.54 0.42 -3.10
CA TYR A 179 -12.94 -0.88 -2.55
C TYR A 179 -14.00 -1.58 -3.40
N LEU A 180 -14.96 -0.83 -3.94
CA LEU A 180 -16.05 -1.38 -4.72
C LEU A 180 -15.62 -1.96 -6.08
N VAL A 181 -14.49 -1.49 -6.62
CA VAL A 181 -13.93 -1.89 -7.92
C VAL A 181 -12.52 -2.49 -7.81
N SER A 182 -12.09 -2.83 -6.60
CA SER A 182 -10.70 -3.26 -6.30
C SER A 182 -10.28 -4.56 -6.98
N ASN A 183 -11.24 -5.40 -7.39
CA ASN A 183 -10.99 -6.68 -8.06
C ASN A 183 -10.87 -6.54 -9.59
N SER A 184 -10.92 -5.31 -10.14
CA SER A 184 -10.66 -5.08 -11.56
C SER A 184 -9.18 -5.23 -11.90
N ALA A 185 -8.90 -5.77 -13.09
CA ALA A 185 -7.54 -5.84 -13.61
C ALA A 185 -6.96 -4.44 -13.82
N PHE A 186 -7.72 -3.54 -14.41
CA PHE A 186 -7.37 -2.13 -14.62
C PHE A 186 -8.38 -1.24 -13.91
N LEU A 187 -7.87 -0.27 -13.16
CA LEU A 187 -8.64 0.76 -12.46
C LEU A 187 -7.92 2.10 -12.61
N HIS A 188 -8.65 3.14 -13.02
CA HIS A 188 -8.12 4.49 -13.16
C HIS A 188 -9.13 5.53 -12.68
N GLU A 189 -8.68 6.51 -11.87
CA GLU A 189 -9.49 7.66 -11.49
C GLU A 189 -9.42 8.71 -12.59
N LEU A 190 -10.54 8.89 -13.29
CA LEU A 190 -10.65 9.83 -14.42
C LEU A 190 -10.69 11.29 -13.95
N ALA A 191 -11.48 11.56 -12.91
CA ALA A 191 -11.72 12.90 -12.38
C ALA A 191 -12.46 12.82 -11.04
N ARG A 192 -12.60 13.97 -10.40
CA ARG A 192 -13.48 14.18 -9.24
C ARG A 192 -14.47 15.30 -9.52
N HIS A 193 -15.73 15.08 -9.21
CA HIS A 193 -16.81 16.02 -9.51
C HIS A 193 -17.60 16.35 -8.25
N SER A 194 -17.91 17.64 -8.07
CA SER A 194 -18.78 18.11 -6.99
C SER A 194 -20.20 17.57 -7.15
N THR A 195 -20.90 17.42 -6.05
CA THR A 195 -22.32 17.05 -6.02
C THR A 195 -23.17 18.28 -5.71
N HIS A 196 -24.47 18.20 -6.00
CA HIS A 196 -25.41 19.27 -5.63
C HIS A 196 -25.84 19.24 -4.16
N LEU A 197 -25.49 18.15 -3.44
CA LEU A 197 -25.90 17.94 -2.04
C LEU A 197 -24.77 18.17 -1.02
N ALA A 198 -23.53 18.22 -1.47
CA ALA A 198 -22.38 18.43 -0.61
C ALA A 198 -21.20 19.03 -1.39
N ASP A 199 -20.37 19.83 -0.73
CA ASP A 199 -19.14 20.39 -1.30
C ASP A 199 -18.02 19.33 -1.49
N ILE A 200 -18.33 18.08 -1.19
CA ILE A 200 -17.40 16.97 -1.31
C ILE A 200 -17.41 16.42 -2.73
N GLN A 201 -16.23 16.21 -3.29
CA GLN A 201 -16.08 15.69 -4.65
C GLN A 201 -16.14 14.17 -4.68
N ARG A 202 -16.95 13.62 -5.59
CA ARG A 202 -17.01 12.19 -5.88
C ARG A 202 -16.04 11.80 -6.97
N PRO A 203 -15.26 10.73 -6.77
CA PRO A 203 -14.40 10.18 -7.81
C PRO A 203 -15.22 9.48 -8.89
N LEU A 204 -14.81 9.68 -10.14
CA LEU A 204 -15.25 8.97 -11.32
C LEU A 204 -14.17 7.99 -11.74
N TYR A 205 -14.47 6.70 -11.74
CA TYR A 205 -13.52 5.64 -12.08
C TYR A 205 -13.87 4.97 -13.38
N PHE A 206 -12.83 4.63 -14.14
CA PHE A 206 -12.88 3.63 -15.20
C PHE A 206 -12.33 2.30 -14.65
N ALA A 207 -13.08 1.22 -14.81
CA ALA A 207 -12.66 -0.12 -14.39
C ALA A 207 -12.89 -1.13 -15.52
N SER A 208 -11.93 -2.04 -15.73
CA SER A 208 -12.05 -3.08 -16.75
C SER A 208 -11.16 -4.28 -16.44
N ASN A 209 -11.59 -5.46 -16.90
CA ASN A 209 -10.76 -6.67 -16.92
C ASN A 209 -10.14 -6.94 -18.30
N GLN A 210 -10.51 -6.15 -19.31
CA GLN A 210 -10.19 -6.44 -20.72
C GLN A 210 -9.40 -5.35 -21.42
N VAL A 211 -9.54 -4.08 -20.99
CA VAL A 211 -8.98 -2.91 -21.68
C VAL A 211 -8.36 -1.97 -20.64
N TRP A 212 -7.22 -1.41 -20.93
CA TRP A 212 -6.69 -0.25 -20.20
C TRP A 212 -7.08 1.04 -20.94
N TYR A 213 -7.22 2.13 -20.18
CA TYR A 213 -7.51 3.46 -20.70
C TYR A 213 -6.72 4.51 -19.92
N LEU A 214 -5.94 5.33 -20.64
CA LEU A 214 -5.15 6.44 -20.10
C LEU A 214 -5.05 7.56 -21.14
N ASP A 215 -5.38 8.79 -20.78
CA ASP A 215 -5.19 9.99 -21.61
C ASP A 215 -5.70 9.88 -23.06
N GLY A 216 -6.89 9.32 -23.26
CA GLY A 216 -7.46 9.13 -24.60
C GLY A 216 -6.85 8.00 -25.41
N MET A 217 -6.02 7.17 -24.79
CA MET A 217 -5.46 5.94 -25.36
C MET A 217 -6.02 4.71 -24.66
N GLY A 218 -6.09 3.59 -25.36
CA GLY A 218 -6.50 2.33 -24.79
C GLY A 218 -6.36 1.17 -25.75
N GLU A 219 -6.15 -0.01 -25.24
CA GLU A 219 -6.04 -1.26 -25.99
C GLU A 219 -6.43 -2.45 -25.10
N ARG A 220 -6.63 -3.62 -25.72
CA ARG A 220 -6.93 -4.86 -25.00
C ARG A 220 -5.74 -5.29 -24.16
N ILE A 221 -6.00 -5.66 -22.92
CA ILE A 221 -5.01 -6.26 -22.01
C ILE A 221 -4.84 -7.72 -22.42
N LYS A 222 -3.63 -8.10 -22.85
CA LYS A 222 -3.25 -9.50 -23.03
C LYS A 222 -2.93 -10.18 -21.71
N SER A 223 -2.15 -9.49 -20.89
CA SER A 223 -1.79 -9.93 -19.55
C SER A 223 -1.41 -8.73 -18.68
N TRP A 224 -1.44 -8.92 -17.37
CA TRP A 224 -0.94 -7.95 -16.42
C TRP A 224 -0.31 -8.66 -15.22
N THR A 225 0.58 -7.95 -14.53
CA THR A 225 1.25 -8.43 -13.32
C THR A 225 1.44 -7.29 -12.31
N PRO A 226 1.37 -7.55 -11.00
CA PRO A 226 1.75 -6.60 -9.97
C PRO A 226 3.27 -6.48 -9.80
N ASP A 227 4.04 -7.41 -10.34
CA ASP A 227 5.47 -7.52 -10.15
C ASP A 227 6.20 -7.36 -11.50
N SER A 228 7.33 -6.66 -11.49
CA SER A 228 8.13 -6.43 -12.71
C SER A 228 8.81 -7.70 -13.21
N HIS A 229 9.15 -8.63 -12.32
CA HIS A 229 9.79 -9.92 -12.61
C HIS A 229 9.63 -10.89 -11.43
N ALA A 230 9.91 -12.16 -11.63
CA ALA A 230 9.68 -13.22 -10.64
C ALA A 230 10.40 -12.99 -9.29
N LEU A 231 11.61 -12.42 -9.30
CA LEU A 231 12.38 -12.13 -8.07
C LEU A 231 11.91 -10.87 -7.33
N ALA A 232 11.02 -10.07 -7.92
CA ALA A 232 10.39 -8.91 -7.29
C ALA A 232 9.03 -9.22 -6.70
N ALA A 233 8.62 -10.48 -6.65
CA ALA A 233 7.30 -10.88 -6.17
C ALA A 233 7.03 -10.33 -4.77
N GLY A 234 5.95 -9.53 -4.65
CA GLY A 234 5.53 -8.88 -3.42
C GLY A 234 6.40 -7.70 -2.95
N ALA A 235 7.48 -7.34 -3.64
CA ALA A 235 8.38 -6.25 -3.23
C ALA A 235 7.68 -4.89 -3.11
N HIS A 236 6.68 -4.64 -3.92
CA HIS A 236 5.90 -3.40 -3.93
C HIS A 236 4.49 -3.55 -3.33
N GLN A 237 4.17 -4.69 -2.70
CA GLN A 237 2.89 -4.96 -2.03
C GLN A 237 1.67 -4.62 -2.90
N GLY A 238 1.74 -4.88 -4.21
CA GLY A 238 0.68 -4.58 -5.18
C GLY A 238 0.50 -3.09 -5.51
N ALA A 239 1.46 -2.22 -5.11
CA ALA A 239 1.42 -0.80 -5.46
C ALA A 239 1.80 -0.52 -6.92
N ARG A 240 2.25 -1.52 -7.67
CA ARG A 240 2.61 -1.42 -9.09
C ARG A 240 1.76 -2.37 -9.91
N ARG A 241 1.44 -1.98 -11.13
CA ARG A 241 0.80 -2.82 -12.13
C ARG A 241 1.43 -2.57 -13.49
N TYR A 242 1.70 -3.64 -14.20
CA TYR A 242 2.29 -3.67 -15.52
C TYR A 242 1.32 -4.37 -16.47
N TYR A 243 0.90 -3.68 -17.54
CA TYR A 243 -0.03 -4.24 -18.51
C TYR A 243 0.67 -4.42 -19.84
N ILE A 244 0.42 -5.55 -20.46
CA ILE A 244 0.95 -5.93 -21.77
C ILE A 244 -0.22 -6.01 -22.74
N SER A 245 -0.10 -5.27 -23.84
CA SER A 245 -1.05 -5.26 -24.96
C SER A 245 -0.35 -5.68 -26.26
N ASP A 246 -1.03 -5.58 -27.41
CA ASP A 246 -0.40 -5.89 -28.68
C ASP A 246 0.70 -4.89 -29.03
N GLY A 247 0.40 -3.59 -28.95
CA GLY A 247 1.32 -2.52 -29.30
C GLY A 247 1.99 -1.83 -28.13
N PHE A 248 1.45 -1.98 -26.90
CA PHE A 248 1.86 -1.15 -25.77
C PHE A 248 2.29 -1.96 -24.56
N PHE A 249 3.21 -1.35 -23.82
CA PHE A 249 3.55 -1.69 -22.45
C PHE A 249 3.17 -0.53 -21.54
N VAL A 250 2.36 -0.80 -20.49
CA VAL A 250 1.80 0.22 -19.62
C VAL A 250 2.21 -0.04 -18.18
N LYS A 251 2.78 0.97 -17.55
CA LYS A 251 3.08 1.00 -16.11
C LYS A 251 2.04 1.89 -15.41
N VAL A 252 1.42 1.39 -14.34
CA VAL A 252 0.56 2.19 -13.45
C VAL A 252 0.98 1.92 -12.02
N PHE A 253 1.47 2.95 -11.34
CA PHE A 253 2.04 2.87 -10.00
C PHE A 253 1.24 3.72 -9.05
N ARG A 254 0.87 3.18 -7.90
CA ARG A 254 0.20 3.92 -6.83
C ARG A 254 1.15 4.91 -6.18
N VAL A 255 0.65 6.14 -5.94
CA VAL A 255 1.39 7.22 -5.28
C VAL A 255 0.79 7.61 -3.93
N ASP A 256 -0.35 7.05 -3.56
CA ASP A 256 -1.08 7.33 -2.32
C ASP A 256 -0.68 6.42 -1.13
N GLY A 257 0.41 5.69 -1.23
CA GLY A 257 0.87 4.74 -0.20
C GLY A 257 2.33 4.91 0.19
N VAL A 258 2.84 3.97 0.97
CA VAL A 258 4.22 3.95 1.49
C VAL A 258 5.28 4.07 0.39
N PHE A 259 4.99 3.55 -0.80
CA PHE A 259 5.89 3.62 -1.96
C PHE A 259 5.64 4.85 -2.85
N GLY A 260 4.72 5.75 -2.48
CA GLY A 260 4.19 6.77 -3.35
C GLY A 260 5.23 7.69 -3.96
N GLU A 261 6.05 8.32 -3.14
CA GLU A 261 7.11 9.23 -3.59
C GLU A 261 8.13 8.53 -4.50
N ARG A 262 8.54 7.32 -4.13
CA ARG A 262 9.45 6.52 -4.92
C ARG A 262 8.83 6.14 -6.26
N ASN A 263 7.60 5.65 -6.28
CA ASN A 263 6.87 5.24 -7.47
C ASN A 263 6.71 6.42 -8.44
N GLN A 264 6.33 7.58 -7.92
CA GLN A 264 6.17 8.79 -8.72
C GLN A 264 7.51 9.25 -9.31
N THR A 265 8.57 9.28 -8.50
CA THR A 265 9.91 9.72 -8.93
C THR A 265 10.47 8.79 -10.00
N GLU A 266 10.39 7.47 -9.82
CA GLU A 266 10.87 6.49 -10.79
C GLU A 266 10.14 6.63 -12.14
N LEU A 267 8.81 6.69 -12.12
CA LEU A 267 8.03 6.78 -13.35
C LEU A 267 8.23 8.12 -14.09
N GLN A 268 8.32 9.20 -13.33
CA GLN A 268 8.59 10.53 -13.88
C GLN A 268 9.97 10.60 -14.52
N ARG A 269 10.99 10.01 -13.91
CA ARG A 269 12.35 9.90 -14.44
C ARG A 269 12.37 9.11 -15.74
N GLU A 270 11.70 7.95 -15.77
CA GLU A 270 11.56 7.13 -16.97
C GLU A 270 10.86 7.89 -18.10
N ALA A 271 9.75 8.54 -17.79
CA ALA A 271 9.02 9.34 -18.78
C ALA A 271 9.89 10.48 -19.37
N GLN A 272 10.61 11.21 -18.52
CA GLN A 272 11.52 12.27 -18.95
C GLN A 272 12.64 11.74 -19.87
N PHE A 273 13.24 10.62 -19.51
CA PHE A 273 14.27 9.99 -20.34
C PHE A 273 13.71 9.52 -21.67
N LEU A 274 12.54 8.87 -21.69
CA LEU A 274 11.92 8.35 -22.91
C LEU A 274 11.33 9.42 -23.82
N GLN A 275 11.00 10.60 -23.30
CA GLN A 275 10.61 11.75 -24.12
C GLN A 275 11.77 12.31 -24.94
N ASN A 276 12.99 12.24 -24.42
CA ASN A 276 14.19 12.76 -25.05
C ASN A 276 15.39 11.81 -24.86
N PRO A 277 15.34 10.60 -25.42
CA PRO A 277 16.44 9.66 -25.28
C PRO A 277 17.71 10.18 -25.94
N PRO A 278 18.91 9.82 -25.45
CA PRO A 278 20.16 10.19 -26.05
C PRO A 278 20.27 9.80 -27.56
N ALA A 279 20.90 10.65 -28.34
CA ALA A 279 21.03 10.41 -29.78
C ALA A 279 21.69 9.06 -30.07
N GLY A 280 21.05 8.24 -30.88
CA GLY A 280 21.52 6.90 -31.26
C GLY A 280 21.17 5.80 -30.24
N PHE A 281 20.52 6.14 -29.08
CA PHE A 281 20.04 5.14 -28.16
C PHE A 281 18.67 4.62 -28.59
N SER A 282 18.53 3.29 -28.63
CA SER A 282 17.27 2.64 -29.02
C SER A 282 16.39 2.42 -27.78
N ALA A 283 15.57 3.41 -27.44
CA ALA A 283 14.58 3.33 -26.39
C ALA A 283 13.18 3.01 -26.94
N PRO A 284 12.28 2.42 -26.15
CA PRO A 284 10.86 2.36 -26.47
C PRO A 284 10.29 3.78 -26.67
N ARG A 285 9.38 3.92 -27.63
CA ARG A 285 8.73 5.20 -27.86
C ARG A 285 7.80 5.55 -26.68
N HIS A 286 7.91 6.76 -26.18
CA HIS A 286 6.97 7.35 -25.24
C HIS A 286 5.68 7.79 -25.97
N TYR A 287 4.51 7.44 -25.45
CA TYR A 287 3.21 7.89 -25.96
C TYR A 287 2.55 8.88 -25.04
N THR A 288 2.32 8.50 -23.79
CA THR A 288 1.80 9.38 -22.75
C THR A 288 2.33 8.99 -21.39
N SER A 289 2.36 9.95 -20.48
CA SER A 289 2.66 9.77 -19.06
C SER A 289 1.97 10.85 -18.23
N GLY A 290 1.56 10.52 -17.04
CA GLY A 290 0.89 11.46 -16.17
C GLY A 290 0.86 10.98 -14.72
N ALA A 291 0.27 11.80 -13.88
CA ALA A 291 0.01 11.49 -12.48
C ALA A 291 -1.23 12.23 -11.98
N ASN A 292 -1.94 11.61 -11.05
CA ASN A 292 -2.95 12.23 -10.22
C ASN A 292 -2.63 11.99 -8.73
N ALA A 293 -3.56 12.27 -7.84
CA ALA A 293 -3.34 12.09 -6.40
C ALA A 293 -3.19 10.61 -5.96
N LEU A 294 -3.59 9.65 -6.78
CA LEU A 294 -3.65 8.23 -6.45
C LEU A 294 -2.57 7.41 -7.14
N GLU A 295 -2.23 7.79 -8.37
CA GLU A 295 -1.37 6.99 -9.24
C GLU A 295 -0.60 7.83 -10.23
N SER A 296 0.49 7.28 -10.75
CA SER A 296 1.19 7.76 -11.93
C SER A 296 1.28 6.65 -12.97
N TRP A 297 1.36 7.05 -14.25
CA TRP A 297 1.34 6.12 -15.37
C TRP A 297 2.32 6.50 -16.46
N LEU A 298 2.67 5.49 -17.24
CA LEU A 298 3.52 5.61 -18.42
C LEU A 298 3.07 4.58 -19.47
N VAL A 299 2.91 5.04 -20.70
CA VAL A 299 2.60 4.20 -21.87
C VAL A 299 3.72 4.28 -22.87
N THR A 300 4.29 3.12 -23.25
CA THR A 300 5.39 3.00 -24.20
C THR A 300 5.09 1.93 -25.25
N ASP A 301 5.94 1.87 -26.30
CA ASP A 301 5.97 0.70 -27.18
C ASP A 301 6.23 -0.57 -26.37
N ARG A 302 5.55 -1.63 -26.74
CA ARG A 302 5.92 -2.96 -26.32
C ARG A 302 7.16 -3.42 -27.09
N ILE A 303 8.17 -3.87 -26.36
CA ILE A 303 9.28 -4.64 -26.95
C ILE A 303 8.82 -6.09 -27.08
N ASP A 304 8.74 -6.60 -28.32
CA ASP A 304 8.49 -8.02 -28.54
C ASP A 304 9.70 -8.84 -28.15
N GLY A 305 9.54 -9.68 -27.16
CA GLY A 305 10.63 -10.46 -26.59
C GLY A 305 10.30 -10.95 -25.20
N GLU A 306 11.31 -11.29 -24.44
CA GLU A 306 11.21 -11.78 -23.07
C GLU A 306 12.34 -11.25 -22.20
N LEU A 307 12.16 -11.28 -20.88
CA LEU A 307 13.21 -10.92 -19.94
C LEU A 307 14.37 -11.92 -20.02
N LEU A 308 15.60 -11.42 -20.00
CA LEU A 308 16.80 -12.26 -19.92
C LEU A 308 16.76 -13.16 -18.67
N LEU A 309 16.19 -12.67 -17.55
CA LEU A 309 15.94 -13.46 -16.35
C LEU A 309 15.08 -14.71 -16.64
N ASP A 310 14.04 -14.58 -17.45
CA ASP A 310 13.15 -15.70 -17.76
C ASP A 310 13.83 -16.74 -18.65
N ALA A 311 14.62 -16.30 -19.62
CA ALA A 311 15.44 -17.19 -20.48
C ALA A 311 16.47 -17.96 -19.63
N ILE A 312 17.17 -17.28 -18.72
CA ILE A 312 18.11 -17.90 -17.79
C ILE A 312 17.40 -18.92 -16.89
N SER A 313 16.25 -18.53 -16.32
CA SER A 313 15.49 -19.40 -15.40
C SER A 313 15.00 -20.68 -16.05
N ARG A 314 14.78 -20.70 -17.36
CA ARG A 314 14.45 -21.90 -18.14
C ARG A 314 15.68 -22.72 -18.52
N GLY A 315 16.89 -22.29 -18.20
CA GLY A 315 18.12 -22.95 -18.59
C GLY A 315 18.39 -22.90 -20.11
N GLU A 316 17.96 -21.84 -20.77
CA GLU A 316 18.16 -21.66 -22.21
C GLU A 316 19.64 -21.49 -22.53
N SER A 317 20.10 -22.04 -23.64
CA SER A 317 21.47 -21.81 -24.13
C SER A 317 21.56 -20.43 -24.75
N LEU A 318 22.20 -19.51 -24.05
CA LEU A 318 22.40 -18.13 -24.46
C LEU A 318 23.79 -17.93 -25.03
N ASP A 319 24.00 -16.81 -25.73
CA ASP A 319 25.34 -16.30 -26.08
C ASP A 319 25.76 -15.22 -25.06
N PRO A 320 26.48 -15.56 -23.98
CA PRO A 320 26.84 -14.59 -22.95
C PRO A 320 27.71 -13.45 -23.53
N ARG A 321 28.60 -13.74 -24.47
CA ARG A 321 29.48 -12.73 -25.05
C ARG A 321 28.71 -11.71 -25.88
N GLY A 322 27.81 -12.18 -26.73
CA GLY A 322 26.95 -11.30 -27.52
C GLY A 322 26.10 -10.40 -26.65
N ILE A 323 25.44 -10.96 -25.61
CA ILE A 323 24.64 -10.22 -24.65
C ILE A 323 25.46 -9.15 -23.93
N LEU A 324 26.66 -9.51 -23.42
CA LEU A 324 27.52 -8.57 -22.71
C LEU A 324 28.00 -7.43 -23.62
N LEU A 325 28.38 -7.71 -24.86
CA LEU A 325 28.83 -6.70 -25.84
C LEU A 325 27.67 -5.75 -26.20
N GLU A 326 26.48 -6.28 -26.46
CA GLU A 326 25.31 -5.46 -26.78
C GLU A 326 24.88 -4.56 -25.61
N VAL A 327 24.93 -5.05 -24.38
CA VAL A 327 24.63 -4.27 -23.18
C VAL A 327 25.73 -3.22 -22.95
N LEU A 328 27.02 -3.59 -23.04
CA LEU A 328 28.12 -2.65 -22.87
C LEU A 328 28.09 -1.53 -23.92
N ALA A 329 27.73 -1.82 -25.16
CA ALA A 329 27.59 -0.80 -26.20
C ALA A 329 26.50 0.23 -25.84
N GLN A 330 25.36 -0.22 -25.31
CA GLN A 330 24.28 0.67 -24.82
C GLN A 330 24.72 1.48 -23.62
N LEU A 331 25.36 0.86 -22.64
CA LEU A 331 25.85 1.54 -21.43
C LEU A 331 26.94 2.57 -21.75
N ALA A 332 27.86 2.23 -22.67
CA ALA A 332 28.91 3.16 -23.16
C ALA A 332 28.31 4.36 -23.91
N LEU A 333 27.21 4.15 -24.63
CA LEU A 333 26.48 5.25 -25.27
C LEU A 333 25.83 6.17 -24.23
N LEU A 334 25.16 5.62 -23.21
CA LEU A 334 24.57 6.37 -22.11
C LEU A 334 25.65 7.15 -21.34
N GLU A 335 26.73 6.49 -20.95
CA GLU A 335 27.84 7.08 -20.19
C GLU A 335 28.45 8.29 -20.93
N ARG A 336 28.66 8.21 -22.25
CA ARG A 336 29.16 9.33 -23.07
C ARG A 336 28.22 10.54 -23.07
N GLN A 337 26.94 10.34 -22.78
CA GLN A 337 25.92 11.39 -22.68
C GLN A 337 25.65 11.80 -21.23
N GLY A 338 26.44 11.26 -20.27
CA GLY A 338 26.31 11.54 -18.85
C GLY A 338 25.12 10.85 -18.18
N PHE A 339 24.62 9.75 -18.74
CA PHE A 339 23.58 8.92 -18.16
C PHE A 339 24.13 7.58 -17.69
N TYR A 340 23.58 7.06 -16.61
CA TYR A 340 23.95 5.78 -16.03
C TYR A 340 22.69 5.02 -15.63
N HIS A 341 22.63 3.72 -15.94
CA HIS A 341 21.55 2.85 -15.50
C HIS A 341 21.92 2.30 -14.11
N ASP A 342 21.23 2.75 -13.06
CA ASP A 342 21.58 2.52 -11.65
C ASP A 342 21.05 1.18 -11.07
N ASP A 343 20.38 0.35 -11.88
CA ASP A 343 19.91 -1.00 -11.53
C ASP A 343 20.15 -2.02 -12.67
N LEU A 344 21.39 -2.17 -13.07
CA LEU A 344 21.74 -3.10 -14.14
C LEU A 344 21.74 -4.54 -13.66
N ARG A 345 20.73 -5.32 -14.06
CA ARG A 345 20.55 -6.74 -13.75
C ARG A 345 19.82 -7.46 -14.89
N VAL A 346 19.84 -8.78 -14.88
CA VAL A 346 19.21 -9.61 -15.92
C VAL A 346 17.70 -9.40 -16.06
N TRP A 347 17.02 -8.89 -15.07
CA TRP A 347 15.58 -8.53 -15.14
C TRP A 347 15.32 -7.18 -15.80
N ASN A 348 16.33 -6.33 -15.96
CA ASN A 348 16.26 -5.06 -16.70
C ASN A 348 16.83 -5.16 -18.12
N ILE A 349 16.92 -6.39 -18.62
CA ILE A 349 17.32 -6.69 -20.00
C ILE A 349 16.21 -7.49 -20.69
N MET A 350 15.74 -6.99 -21.83
CA MET A 350 14.87 -7.73 -22.74
C MET A 350 15.72 -8.37 -23.85
N LEU A 351 15.47 -9.63 -24.13
CA LEU A 351 15.89 -10.26 -25.40
C LEU A 351 14.76 -10.05 -26.40
N ASP A 352 15.00 -9.19 -27.41
CA ASP A 352 14.00 -8.90 -28.46
C ASP A 352 13.76 -10.12 -29.36
N ALA A 353 12.84 -9.99 -30.31
CA ALA A 353 12.50 -11.07 -31.25
C ALA A 353 13.71 -11.56 -32.06
N GLY A 354 14.73 -10.73 -32.23
CA GLY A 354 16.02 -11.09 -32.86
C GLY A 354 17.06 -11.62 -31.87
N ARG A 355 16.67 -11.86 -30.59
CA ARG A 355 17.54 -12.27 -29.47
C ARG A 355 18.61 -11.25 -29.11
N LYS A 356 18.41 -9.97 -29.48
CA LYS A 356 19.32 -8.88 -29.12
C LYS A 356 18.94 -8.37 -27.71
N ALA A 357 19.98 -8.14 -26.90
CA ALA A 357 19.82 -7.62 -25.55
C ALA A 357 19.53 -6.11 -25.57
N ARG A 358 18.44 -5.70 -24.95
CA ARG A 358 17.99 -4.31 -24.84
C ARG A 358 17.79 -3.93 -23.39
N LEU A 359 18.34 -2.80 -22.99
CA LEU A 359 18.07 -2.19 -21.69
C LEU A 359 16.60 -1.77 -21.61
N ILE A 360 16.01 -1.99 -20.45
CA ILE A 360 14.66 -1.53 -20.07
C ILE A 360 14.68 -0.93 -18.65
N ASP A 361 13.54 -0.42 -18.21
CA ASP A 361 13.33 0.18 -16.88
C ASP A 361 14.18 1.44 -16.66
N PHE A 362 13.92 2.46 -17.48
CA PHE A 362 14.65 3.73 -17.42
C PHE A 362 14.24 4.62 -16.22
N GLY A 363 13.37 4.16 -15.33
CA GLY A 363 13.19 4.70 -14.00
C GLY A 363 14.47 4.65 -13.16
N SER A 364 15.34 3.72 -13.52
CA SER A 364 16.69 3.53 -12.98
C SER A 364 17.78 4.27 -13.73
N ILE A 365 17.48 5.38 -14.42
CA ILE A 365 18.48 6.24 -15.07
C ILE A 365 18.89 7.38 -14.13
N GLY A 366 20.18 7.53 -13.90
CA GLY A 366 20.79 8.62 -13.15
C GLY A 366 21.84 9.37 -13.96
N THR A 367 22.39 10.46 -13.37
CA THR A 367 23.48 11.27 -13.94
C THR A 367 24.82 11.05 -13.23
N GLU A 368 24.83 10.19 -12.22
CA GLU A 368 26.03 9.81 -11.48
C GLU A 368 26.37 8.33 -11.74
N PRO A 369 27.66 7.96 -11.78
CA PRO A 369 28.10 6.57 -12.00
C PRO A 369 27.92 5.72 -10.72
N ARG A 370 26.69 5.68 -10.21
CA ARG A 370 26.35 5.06 -8.94
C ARG A 370 25.17 4.11 -9.11
N ASP A 371 25.27 2.92 -8.52
CA ASP A 371 24.13 1.99 -8.44
C ASP A 371 23.18 2.36 -7.28
N CYS A 372 21.90 2.11 -7.45
CA CYS A 372 20.84 2.43 -6.49
C CYS A 372 21.00 1.69 -5.16
N VAL A 373 21.64 0.53 -5.17
CA VAL A 373 21.94 -0.27 -3.97
C VAL A 373 23.43 -0.60 -3.86
N TRP A 374 23.79 -1.18 -2.74
CA TRP A 374 25.16 -1.68 -2.54
C TRP A 374 25.55 -2.66 -3.67
N PRO A 375 26.76 -2.57 -4.24
CA PRO A 375 27.98 -1.88 -3.74
C PRO A 375 28.05 -0.38 -4.06
N HIS A 376 27.02 0.24 -4.61
CA HIS A 376 26.96 1.65 -5.01
C HIS A 376 28.01 2.06 -6.07
N ASN A 377 28.74 1.13 -6.62
CA ASN A 377 29.67 1.33 -7.71
C ASN A 377 29.12 0.63 -8.95
N ILE A 378 28.85 1.38 -9.98
CA ILE A 378 28.15 0.90 -11.18
C ILE A 378 28.95 -0.18 -11.94
N TYR A 379 30.27 -0.11 -11.93
CA TYR A 379 31.11 -1.10 -12.61
C TYR A 379 31.19 -2.41 -11.82
N LEU A 380 31.25 -2.34 -10.50
CA LEU A 380 31.16 -3.53 -9.65
C LEU A 380 29.78 -4.18 -9.75
N SER A 381 28.72 -3.37 -9.87
CA SER A 381 27.37 -3.89 -10.13
C SER A 381 27.25 -4.54 -11.50
N PHE A 382 27.93 -3.99 -12.51
CA PHE A 382 28.03 -4.64 -13.81
C PHE A 382 28.72 -6.02 -13.73
N MET A 383 29.72 -6.22 -12.85
CA MET A 383 30.31 -7.53 -12.65
C MET A 383 29.33 -8.57 -12.06
N ILE A 384 28.33 -8.13 -11.31
CA ILE A 384 27.25 -9.01 -10.88
C ILE A 384 26.45 -9.50 -12.12
N PHE A 385 26.11 -8.58 -13.01
CA PHE A 385 25.42 -8.89 -14.25
C PHE A 385 26.26 -9.85 -15.13
N VAL A 386 27.57 -9.62 -15.23
CA VAL A 386 28.50 -10.54 -15.93
C VAL A 386 28.39 -11.95 -15.35
N LYS A 387 28.46 -12.10 -14.04
CA LYS A 387 28.32 -13.40 -13.36
C LYS A 387 26.97 -14.06 -13.68
N GLU A 388 25.87 -13.32 -13.57
CA GLU A 388 24.54 -13.84 -13.87
C GLU A 388 24.42 -14.38 -15.31
N VAL A 389 24.89 -13.61 -16.26
CA VAL A 389 24.82 -13.98 -17.69
C VAL A 389 25.74 -15.16 -18.03
N THR A 390 26.95 -15.20 -17.46
CA THR A 390 27.96 -16.20 -17.80
C THR A 390 27.78 -17.52 -17.07
N THR A 391 27.18 -17.50 -15.85
CA THR A 391 26.96 -18.70 -15.05
C THR A 391 25.54 -19.23 -15.13
N GLY A 392 24.58 -18.41 -15.60
CA GLY A 392 23.14 -18.72 -15.53
C GLY A 392 22.59 -18.74 -14.11
N PHE A 393 23.34 -18.31 -13.12
CA PHE A 393 22.91 -18.27 -11.73
C PHE A 393 22.55 -16.84 -11.32
N VAL A 394 21.27 -16.65 -10.99
CA VAL A 394 20.74 -15.37 -10.50
C VAL A 394 20.33 -15.53 -9.05
N ASP A 395 21.03 -14.84 -8.18
CA ASP A 395 20.74 -14.87 -6.74
C ASP A 395 19.70 -13.81 -6.38
N ASN A 396 18.96 -14.05 -5.27
CA ASN A 396 18.02 -13.07 -4.74
C ASN A 396 18.77 -11.77 -4.38
N PRO A 397 18.38 -10.62 -4.94
CA PRO A 397 19.04 -9.34 -4.72
C PRO A 397 18.87 -8.78 -3.29
N ALA A 398 17.87 -9.22 -2.58
CA ALA A 398 17.62 -8.77 -1.20
C ALA A 398 18.40 -9.64 -0.19
N PRO A 399 18.86 -9.06 0.92
CA PRO A 399 18.94 -7.64 1.25
C PRO A 399 20.15 -6.95 0.62
N LEU A 400 21.14 -7.69 0.17
CA LEU A 400 22.37 -7.20 -0.44
C LEU A 400 22.66 -7.98 -1.73
N ARG A 401 23.22 -7.32 -2.71
CA ARG A 401 23.72 -7.98 -3.92
C ARG A 401 25.02 -8.73 -3.66
N GLU A 402 25.20 -9.85 -4.33
CA GLU A 402 26.43 -10.62 -4.25
C GLU A 402 27.47 -10.05 -5.22
N ILE A 403 28.55 -9.49 -4.69
CA ILE A 403 29.67 -8.99 -5.50
C ILE A 403 30.41 -10.15 -6.19
N SER A 404 30.85 -9.91 -7.44
CA SER A 404 31.74 -10.76 -8.20
C SER A 404 33.01 -10.00 -8.53
N ILE A 405 34.03 -10.13 -7.69
CA ILE A 405 35.33 -9.44 -7.83
C ILE A 405 36.49 -10.40 -8.10
N SER A 406 36.34 -11.66 -7.67
CA SER A 406 37.34 -12.70 -7.87
C SER A 406 37.30 -13.23 -9.30
N PRO A 407 38.43 -13.38 -9.97
CA PRO A 407 38.46 -14.01 -11.30
C PRO A 407 37.99 -15.47 -11.27
N PHE A 408 38.07 -16.14 -10.11
CA PHE A 408 37.63 -17.54 -9.95
C PHE A 408 36.11 -17.70 -9.82
N SER A 409 35.36 -16.61 -9.69
CA SER A 409 33.91 -16.65 -9.62
C SER A 409 33.24 -16.78 -10.97
N LEU A 410 33.98 -16.63 -12.06
CA LEU A 410 33.48 -16.68 -13.44
C LEU A 410 34.03 -17.90 -14.19
N PRO A 411 33.28 -18.43 -15.19
CA PRO A 411 33.81 -19.41 -16.13
C PRO A 411 34.81 -18.77 -17.09
N GLN A 412 35.66 -19.58 -17.76
CA GLN A 412 36.46 -19.12 -18.86
C GLN A 412 35.56 -18.85 -20.09
N PRO A 413 35.91 -17.85 -20.92
CA PRO A 413 37.11 -16.99 -20.87
C PRO A 413 36.96 -15.76 -19.98
N TYR A 414 35.80 -15.58 -19.33
CA TYR A 414 35.48 -14.37 -18.53
C TYR A 414 36.34 -14.25 -17.28
N ALA A 415 36.76 -15.37 -16.68
CA ALA A 415 37.73 -15.37 -15.60
C ALA A 415 39.04 -14.69 -15.99
N GLY A 416 39.57 -15.01 -17.17
CA GLY A 416 40.76 -14.37 -17.72
C GLY A 416 40.56 -12.88 -17.97
N TRP A 417 39.44 -12.52 -18.55
CA TRP A 417 39.06 -11.12 -18.79
C TRP A 417 38.96 -10.34 -17.50
N LEU A 418 38.22 -10.82 -16.48
CA LEU A 418 38.07 -10.16 -15.16
C LEU A 418 39.44 -10.00 -14.48
N ASN A 419 40.28 -11.02 -14.52
CA ASN A 419 41.63 -10.94 -13.96
C ASN A 419 42.45 -9.82 -14.63
N GLY A 420 42.33 -9.61 -15.95
CA GLY A 420 42.95 -8.53 -16.69
C GLY A 420 42.44 -7.13 -16.32
N LEU A 421 41.16 -7.00 -15.99
CA LEU A 421 40.56 -5.71 -15.61
C LEU A 421 41.21 -5.11 -14.34
N TRP A 422 41.66 -5.94 -13.42
CA TRP A 422 42.32 -5.50 -12.17
C TRP A 422 43.72 -4.92 -12.34
N ALA A 423 44.24 -4.88 -13.56
CA ALA A 423 45.44 -4.09 -13.87
C ALA A 423 45.16 -2.57 -13.81
N LYS A 424 43.89 -2.14 -13.71
CA LYS A 424 43.47 -0.75 -13.68
C LYS A 424 42.51 -0.55 -12.49
N PRO A 425 42.69 0.53 -11.67
CA PRO A 425 41.77 0.86 -10.59
C PRO A 425 40.32 1.05 -11.10
N VAL A 426 39.34 0.59 -10.34
CA VAL A 426 37.91 0.62 -10.71
C VAL A 426 37.39 2.04 -10.97
N GLU A 427 37.94 3.03 -10.31
CA GLU A 427 37.61 4.46 -10.50
C GLU A 427 38.04 5.00 -11.87
N GLN A 428 38.86 4.26 -12.59
CA GLN A 428 39.30 4.58 -13.93
C GLN A 428 38.61 3.74 -14.99
N TRP A 429 37.69 2.87 -14.62
CA TRP A 429 36.92 2.09 -15.58
C TRP A 429 35.88 2.98 -16.26
N SER A 430 35.43 2.55 -17.44
CA SER A 430 34.26 3.09 -18.13
C SER A 430 33.62 1.94 -18.91
N PHE A 431 32.36 2.08 -19.23
CA PHE A 431 31.68 1.05 -20.04
C PHE A 431 32.27 0.91 -21.43
N GLN A 432 32.76 2.02 -22.01
CA GLN A 432 33.52 1.93 -23.30
C GLN A 432 34.79 1.10 -23.13
N TRP A 433 35.56 1.33 -22.08
CA TRP A 433 36.76 0.56 -21.82
C TRP A 433 36.47 -0.92 -21.54
N LEU A 434 35.43 -1.22 -20.78
CA LEU A 434 34.98 -2.60 -20.53
C LEU A 434 34.56 -3.29 -21.84
N HIS A 435 33.82 -2.60 -22.69
CA HIS A 435 33.46 -3.09 -24.03
C HIS A 435 34.70 -3.45 -24.86
N ASP A 436 35.63 -2.51 -24.98
CA ASP A 436 36.82 -2.68 -25.80
C ASP A 436 37.72 -3.80 -25.28
N THR A 437 37.86 -3.92 -23.96
CA THR A 437 38.61 -5.03 -23.34
C THR A 437 37.94 -6.38 -23.55
N LEU A 438 36.62 -6.45 -23.56
CA LEU A 438 35.89 -7.68 -23.85
C LEU A 438 35.97 -8.05 -25.32
N VAL A 439 35.91 -7.07 -26.24
CA VAL A 439 36.15 -7.30 -27.68
C VAL A 439 37.55 -7.86 -27.94
N ALA A 440 38.55 -7.32 -27.24
CA ALA A 440 39.93 -7.75 -27.35
C ALA A 440 40.25 -9.09 -26.65
N ALA A 441 39.39 -9.51 -25.71
CA ALA A 441 39.56 -10.78 -25.02
C ALA A 441 39.34 -11.98 -25.99
N PRO A 442 40.10 -13.07 -25.84
CA PRO A 442 39.90 -14.26 -26.66
C PRO A 442 38.48 -14.83 -26.47
N GLU A 443 37.88 -15.36 -27.53
CA GLU A 443 36.56 -15.99 -27.46
C GLU A 443 36.61 -17.35 -26.73
N GLN A 444 37.73 -18.04 -26.85
CA GLN A 444 37.98 -19.30 -26.15
C GLN A 444 39.37 -19.19 -25.50
N ASP A 445 39.37 -19.35 -24.21
CA ASP A 445 40.59 -19.41 -23.39
C ASP A 445 40.38 -20.49 -22.33
N ASP A 446 40.92 -21.66 -22.56
CA ASP A 446 40.83 -22.78 -21.61
C ASP A 446 41.94 -22.75 -20.56
N GLN A 447 42.81 -21.71 -20.58
CA GLN A 447 43.86 -21.61 -19.61
C GLN A 447 43.31 -21.13 -18.27
N PRO A 448 43.50 -21.93 -17.21
CA PRO A 448 43.04 -21.51 -15.89
C PRO A 448 43.79 -20.26 -15.44
N VAL A 449 43.07 -19.32 -14.82
CA VAL A 449 43.70 -18.15 -14.22
C VAL A 449 44.71 -18.61 -13.17
N GLN A 450 45.99 -18.20 -13.29
CA GLN A 450 46.98 -18.53 -12.31
C GLN A 450 46.63 -17.90 -10.94
N ALA A 451 46.60 -18.74 -9.89
CA ALA A 451 46.38 -18.27 -8.55
C ALA A 451 47.58 -17.45 -8.06
N THR A 452 47.39 -16.16 -7.88
CA THR A 452 48.33 -15.26 -7.27
C THR A 452 47.88 -14.99 -5.82
N SER A 453 48.78 -14.46 -4.98
CA SER A 453 48.41 -14.03 -3.64
C SER A 453 47.27 -12.98 -3.67
N ALA A 454 47.31 -12.08 -4.65
CA ALA A 454 46.25 -11.07 -4.85
C ALA A 454 44.90 -11.69 -5.22
N SER A 455 44.86 -12.61 -6.20
CA SER A 455 43.62 -13.25 -6.64
C SER A 455 43.03 -14.18 -5.56
N LEU A 456 43.84 -14.88 -4.79
CA LEU A 456 43.41 -15.68 -3.63
C LEU A 456 42.84 -14.79 -2.52
N TRP A 457 43.46 -13.63 -2.29
CA TRP A 457 42.96 -12.65 -1.32
C TRP A 457 41.61 -12.07 -1.76
N MET A 458 41.43 -11.71 -3.04
CA MET A 458 40.15 -11.27 -3.61
C MET A 458 39.04 -12.33 -3.44
N SER A 459 39.36 -13.60 -3.69
CA SER A 459 38.43 -14.70 -3.47
C SER A 459 38.02 -14.82 -1.99
N SER A 460 38.95 -14.62 -1.07
CA SER A 460 38.65 -14.65 0.37
C SER A 460 37.78 -13.48 0.80
N VAL A 461 37.99 -12.28 0.23
CA VAL A 461 37.13 -11.10 0.47
C VAL A 461 35.74 -11.33 -0.08
N GLU A 462 35.62 -11.83 -1.32
CA GLU A 462 34.32 -12.17 -1.89
C GLU A 462 33.56 -13.17 -1.02
N GLY A 463 34.22 -14.24 -0.56
CA GLY A 463 33.65 -15.22 0.35
C GLY A 463 33.17 -14.61 1.69
N ALA A 464 33.94 -13.66 2.24
CA ALA A 464 33.53 -12.95 3.45
C ALA A 464 32.30 -12.05 3.22
N LEU A 465 32.21 -11.37 2.08
CA LEU A 465 31.05 -10.56 1.69
C LEU A 465 29.80 -11.41 1.47
N GLN A 466 29.94 -12.59 0.87
CA GLN A 466 28.86 -13.56 0.74
C GLN A 466 28.36 -14.06 2.10
N ALA A 467 29.27 -14.30 3.05
CA ALA A 467 28.89 -14.68 4.41
C ALA A 467 28.12 -13.55 5.12
N ILE A 468 28.54 -12.29 4.95
CA ILE A 468 27.81 -11.12 5.46
C ILE A 468 26.40 -11.05 4.85
N LYS A 469 26.27 -11.20 3.54
CA LYS A 469 24.97 -11.24 2.86
C LYS A 469 24.02 -12.28 3.47
N LYS A 470 24.51 -13.52 3.63
CA LYS A 470 23.72 -14.60 4.24
C LYS A 470 23.27 -14.27 5.65
N HIS A 471 24.13 -13.64 6.44
CA HIS A 471 23.80 -13.21 7.80
C HIS A 471 22.73 -12.12 7.81
N VAL A 472 22.88 -11.07 6.99
CA VAL A 472 21.90 -9.98 6.87
C VAL A 472 20.56 -10.53 6.40
N HIS A 473 20.55 -11.40 5.38
CA HIS A 473 19.32 -12.06 4.92
C HIS A 473 18.62 -12.88 6.02
N HIS A 474 19.39 -13.58 6.85
CA HIS A 474 18.85 -14.31 7.99
C HIS A 474 18.16 -13.37 8.99
N VAL A 475 18.80 -12.25 9.32
CA VAL A 475 18.25 -11.25 10.26
C VAL A 475 16.97 -10.63 9.69
N GLU A 476 16.95 -10.23 8.43
CA GLU A 476 15.74 -9.66 7.78
C GLU A 476 14.61 -10.67 7.72
N THR A 477 14.90 -11.92 7.39
CA THR A 477 13.89 -12.98 7.35
C THR A 477 13.25 -13.19 8.72
N GLN A 478 14.04 -13.11 9.81
CA GLN A 478 13.52 -13.17 11.17
C GLN A 478 12.64 -11.95 11.50
N GLU A 479 13.05 -10.77 11.08
CA GLU A 479 12.28 -9.54 11.31
C GLU A 479 10.95 -9.56 10.54
N VAL A 480 10.97 -9.98 9.26
CA VAL A 480 9.75 -10.13 8.44
C VAL A 480 8.81 -11.17 9.05
N SER A 481 9.34 -12.31 9.49
CA SER A 481 8.55 -13.34 10.17
C SER A 481 7.93 -12.82 11.46
N GLY A 482 8.66 -12.02 12.23
CA GLY A 482 8.16 -11.36 13.42
C GLY A 482 7.03 -10.36 13.11
N ARG A 483 7.17 -9.57 12.06
CA ARG A 483 6.14 -8.60 11.61
C ARG A 483 4.87 -9.31 11.13
N LEU A 484 4.99 -10.37 10.34
CA LEU A 484 3.86 -11.20 9.89
C LEU A 484 3.11 -11.81 11.07
N SER A 485 3.84 -12.34 12.07
CA SER A 485 3.22 -12.86 13.30
C SER A 485 2.45 -11.79 14.07
N ILE A 486 2.95 -10.55 14.13
CA ILE A 486 2.25 -9.42 14.75
C ILE A 486 1.00 -9.05 13.94
N GLN A 487 1.10 -9.05 12.63
CA GLN A 487 -0.01 -8.73 11.72
C GLN A 487 -1.14 -9.76 11.83
N ASP A 488 -0.80 -11.05 11.92
CA ASP A 488 -1.77 -12.13 12.17
C ASP A 488 -2.42 -12.00 13.56
N GLN A 489 -1.66 -11.59 14.57
CA GLN A 489 -2.20 -11.34 15.90
C GLN A 489 -3.14 -10.13 15.92
N LEU A 490 -2.83 -9.06 15.18
CA LEU A 490 -3.69 -7.89 15.03
C LEU A 490 -4.99 -8.25 14.31
N LYS A 491 -4.91 -9.03 13.22
CA LYS A 491 -6.08 -9.52 12.50
C LYS A 491 -6.97 -10.40 13.39
N ALA A 492 -6.38 -11.30 14.17
CA ALA A 492 -7.12 -12.12 15.12
C ALA A 492 -7.77 -11.30 16.25
N LEU A 493 -7.17 -10.16 16.63
CA LEU A 493 -7.75 -9.22 17.57
C LEU A 493 -8.93 -8.44 16.98
N ASP A 494 -8.83 -8.01 15.73
CA ASP A 494 -9.91 -7.35 14.98
C ASP A 494 -11.11 -8.29 14.82
N GLU A 495 -10.89 -9.52 14.36
CA GLU A 495 -11.94 -10.54 14.27
C GLU A 495 -12.62 -10.84 15.63
N LYS A 496 -11.85 -10.73 16.72
CA LYS A 496 -12.39 -10.89 18.07
C LYS A 496 -13.18 -9.65 18.50
N GLY A 497 -12.76 -8.46 18.10
CA GLY A 497 -13.48 -7.20 18.27
C GLY A 497 -14.84 -7.24 17.60
N ASP A 498 -14.87 -7.70 16.34
CA ASP A 498 -16.10 -7.83 15.56
C ASP A 498 -17.09 -8.84 16.20
N ARG A 499 -16.59 -9.99 16.66
CA ARG A 499 -17.42 -10.98 17.39
C ARG A 499 -17.99 -10.42 18.69
N LEU A 500 -17.21 -9.62 19.40
CA LEU A 500 -17.65 -8.94 20.63
C LEU A 500 -18.70 -7.88 20.31
N SER A 501 -18.52 -7.10 19.25
CA SER A 501 -19.48 -6.11 18.77
C SER A 501 -20.81 -6.76 18.40
N GLN A 502 -20.77 -7.83 17.61
CA GLN A 502 -21.96 -8.61 17.24
C GLN A 502 -22.65 -9.29 18.43
N ALA A 503 -21.88 -9.72 19.44
CA ALA A 503 -22.45 -10.26 20.67
C ALA A 503 -23.12 -9.15 21.51
N TYR A 504 -22.54 -7.97 21.53
CA TYR A 504 -23.08 -6.80 22.21
C TYR A 504 -24.37 -6.30 21.54
N GLU A 505 -24.40 -6.24 20.21
CA GLU A 505 -25.59 -5.89 19.44
C GLU A 505 -26.74 -6.90 19.64
N ARG A 506 -26.42 -8.19 19.69
CA ARG A 506 -27.42 -9.22 20.03
C ARG A 506 -27.97 -9.03 21.44
N HIS A 507 -27.11 -8.72 22.39
CA HIS A 507 -27.52 -8.49 23.79
C HIS A 507 -28.34 -7.19 23.96
N LEU A 508 -27.98 -6.14 23.21
CA LEU A 508 -28.80 -4.93 23.09
C LEU A 508 -30.17 -5.23 22.50
N GLY A 509 -30.24 -6.01 21.43
CA GLY A 509 -31.50 -6.42 20.80
C GLY A 509 -32.36 -7.34 21.72
N GLU A 510 -31.75 -8.13 22.62
CA GLU A 510 -32.43 -8.90 23.63
C GLU A 510 -32.95 -7.99 24.77
N LEU A 511 -32.16 -7.02 25.19
CA LEU A 511 -32.56 -6.00 26.17
C LEU A 511 -33.70 -5.11 25.65
N GLU A 512 -33.65 -4.72 24.38
CA GLU A 512 -34.72 -3.96 23.72
C GLU A 512 -36.01 -4.76 23.62
N ARG A 513 -35.92 -6.04 23.27
CA ARG A 513 -37.08 -6.95 23.25
C ARG A 513 -37.67 -7.16 24.66
N SER A 514 -36.81 -7.34 25.66
CA SER A 514 -37.22 -7.45 27.06
C SER A 514 -37.83 -6.14 27.56
N ARG A 515 -37.29 -4.99 27.13
CA ARG A 515 -37.81 -3.65 27.41
C ARG A 515 -39.18 -3.42 26.72
N ALA A 516 -39.34 -3.89 25.48
CA ALA A 516 -40.62 -3.81 24.79
C ALA A 516 -41.71 -4.67 25.50
N GLN A 517 -41.35 -5.88 25.92
CA GLN A 517 -42.23 -6.75 26.71
C GLN A 517 -42.60 -6.13 28.08
N LEU A 518 -41.61 -5.51 28.75
CA LEU A 518 -41.86 -4.80 29.99
C LEU A 518 -42.74 -3.55 29.77
N ALA A 519 -42.57 -2.83 28.65
CA ALA A 519 -43.40 -1.69 28.29
C ALA A 519 -44.83 -2.12 27.99
N GLU A 520 -45.03 -3.27 27.32
CA GLU A 520 -46.34 -3.85 27.03
C GLU A 520 -47.04 -4.35 28.30
N GLN A 521 -46.32 -4.97 29.25
CA GLN A 521 -46.83 -5.35 30.55
C GLN A 521 -47.20 -4.12 31.42
N LEU A 522 -46.43 -3.03 31.31
CA LEU A 522 -46.72 -1.75 31.94
C LEU A 522 -47.99 -1.09 31.36
N GLN A 523 -48.18 -1.15 30.01
CA GLN A 523 -49.43 -0.65 29.38
C GLN A 523 -50.67 -1.43 29.82
N GLN A 524 -50.55 -2.74 30.00
CA GLN A 524 -51.66 -3.57 30.50
C GLN A 524 -52.01 -3.28 31.98
N GLN A 525 -51.04 -2.89 32.81
CA GLN A 525 -51.25 -2.49 34.17
C GLN A 525 -51.77 -1.06 34.33
N HIS A 526 -51.53 -0.20 33.34
CA HIS A 526 -51.83 1.25 33.40
C HIS A 526 -53.15 1.70 32.78
N GLN A 527 -54.15 0.87 32.70
CA GLN A 527 -55.55 1.36 32.53
C GLN A 527 -56.09 2.13 33.74
N ALA A 528 -55.29 2.33 34.77
CA ALA A 528 -55.60 3.21 35.90
C ALA A 528 -55.03 4.63 35.67
N LYS A 529 -55.91 5.50 35.34
CA LYS A 529 -55.79 6.76 34.61
C LYS A 529 -55.06 7.94 35.26
N ARG A 530 -54.17 7.94 36.22
CA ARG A 530 -53.65 9.23 36.78
C ARG A 530 -52.15 9.40 36.98
N ASP A 531 -51.34 8.35 36.90
CA ASP A 531 -49.90 8.51 37.21
C ASP A 531 -48.97 8.58 36.01
N ILE A 532 -49.54 8.68 34.80
CA ILE A 532 -48.78 8.59 33.55
C ILE A 532 -47.96 9.87 33.26
N ALA A 533 -48.45 11.04 33.64
CA ALA A 533 -47.76 12.31 33.32
C ALA A 533 -46.43 12.48 34.11
N GLU A 534 -46.38 12.07 35.37
CA GLU A 534 -45.19 12.18 36.20
C GLU A 534 -44.13 11.13 35.83
N GLN A 535 -44.58 9.96 35.34
CA GLN A 535 -43.70 8.90 34.86
C GLN A 535 -43.12 9.23 33.46
N LEU A 536 -43.87 9.96 32.63
CA LEU A 536 -43.43 10.40 31.30
C LEU A 536 -42.29 11.42 31.44
N GLU A 537 -42.40 12.35 32.38
CA GLU A 537 -41.36 13.36 32.61
C GLU A 537 -40.04 12.75 33.11
N LYS A 538 -40.14 11.73 33.97
CA LYS A 538 -38.97 10.97 34.44
C LYS A 538 -38.29 10.16 33.30
N ASN A 539 -39.11 9.60 32.40
CA ASN A 539 -38.58 8.86 31.21
C ASN A 539 -37.87 9.78 30.20
N GLU A 540 -38.36 11.02 30.06
CA GLU A 540 -37.68 11.98 29.18
C GLU A 540 -36.36 12.47 29.77
N GLN A 541 -36.26 12.63 31.09
CA GLN A 541 -34.99 12.96 31.77
C GLN A 541 -33.97 11.80 31.62
N ALA A 542 -34.43 10.55 31.72
CA ALA A 542 -33.58 9.38 31.52
C ALA A 542 -33.12 9.25 30.06
N LYS A 543 -33.98 9.61 29.09
CA LYS A 543 -33.63 9.64 27.69
C LYS A 543 -32.55 10.68 27.36
N ARG A 544 -32.69 11.90 27.94
CA ARG A 544 -31.65 12.95 27.76
C ARG A 544 -30.33 12.54 28.40
N ALA A 545 -30.34 11.86 29.54
CA ALA A 545 -29.12 11.32 30.15
C ALA A 545 -28.49 10.20 29.35
N LEU A 546 -29.29 9.36 28.66
CA LEU A 546 -28.81 8.30 27.79
C LEU A 546 -28.23 8.86 26.46
N GLU A 547 -28.85 9.91 25.93
CA GLU A 547 -28.35 10.62 24.75
C GLU A 547 -27.01 11.34 25.03
N GLU A 548 -26.84 11.81 26.25
CA GLU A 548 -25.55 12.41 26.69
C GLU A 548 -24.48 11.34 26.90
N GLN A 549 -24.84 10.17 27.42
CA GLN A 549 -23.93 9.02 27.47
C GLN A 549 -23.57 8.46 26.09
N LEU A 550 -24.51 8.42 25.15
CA LEU A 550 -24.25 7.99 23.77
C LEU A 550 -23.28 8.94 23.06
N ARG A 551 -23.42 10.26 23.27
CA ARG A 551 -22.43 11.24 22.80
C ARG A 551 -21.05 11.03 23.44
N GLY A 552 -21.01 10.63 24.72
CA GLY A 552 -19.76 10.27 25.39
C GLY A 552 -19.06 9.06 24.78
N VAL A 553 -19.83 8.04 24.38
CA VAL A 553 -19.30 6.82 23.72
C VAL A 553 -18.85 7.11 22.29
N GLN A 554 -19.57 7.97 21.56
CA GLN A 554 -19.14 8.42 20.23
C GLN A 554 -17.85 9.24 20.27
N SER A 555 -17.74 10.18 21.22
CA SER A 555 -16.51 10.94 21.45
C SER A 555 -15.31 10.05 21.85
N ALA A 556 -15.56 8.99 22.63
CA ALA A 556 -14.53 8.02 22.96
C ALA A 556 -14.08 7.20 21.73
N SER A 557 -15.01 6.87 20.84
CA SER A 557 -14.69 6.17 19.58
C SER A 557 -13.81 7.02 18.64
N GLU A 558 -14.12 8.30 18.53
CA GLU A 558 -13.31 9.24 17.74
C GLU A 558 -11.89 9.42 18.32
N HIS A 559 -11.78 9.43 19.65
CA HIS A 559 -10.48 9.49 20.33
C HIS A 559 -9.63 8.23 20.07
N TRP A 560 -10.26 7.05 20.02
CA TRP A 560 -9.56 5.80 19.67
C TRP A 560 -9.12 5.76 18.20
N GLN A 561 -9.91 6.31 17.27
CA GLN A 561 -9.53 6.44 15.87
C GLN A 561 -8.35 7.39 15.69
N GLN A 562 -8.32 8.51 16.40
CA GLN A 562 -7.15 9.41 16.39
C GLN A 562 -5.92 8.78 17.03
N SER A 563 -6.09 7.97 18.06
CA SER A 563 -4.98 7.23 18.67
C SER A 563 -4.40 6.17 17.72
N ALA A 564 -5.25 5.46 16.97
CA ALA A 564 -4.83 4.51 15.96
C ALA A 564 -4.02 5.19 14.85
N LEU A 565 -4.49 6.34 14.35
CA LEU A 565 -3.78 7.13 13.35
C LEU A 565 -2.41 7.63 13.85
N GLN A 566 -2.33 7.99 15.13
CA GLN A 566 -1.04 8.36 15.74
C GLN A 566 -0.08 7.17 15.88
N HIS A 567 -0.61 5.97 16.11
CA HIS A 567 0.22 4.76 16.13
C HIS A 567 0.75 4.41 14.75
N GLU A 568 -0.07 4.61 13.72
CA GLU A 568 0.32 4.41 12.32
C GLU A 568 1.42 5.42 11.90
N GLN A 569 1.27 6.68 12.29
CA GLN A 569 2.32 7.70 12.08
C GLN A 569 3.62 7.38 12.83
N ARG A 570 3.53 6.81 14.04
CA ARG A 570 4.72 6.37 14.79
C ARG A 570 5.39 5.15 14.14
N ALA A 571 4.61 4.24 13.58
CA ALA A 571 5.14 3.11 12.82
C ALA A 571 5.92 3.60 11.59
N ALA A 572 5.37 4.54 10.84
CA ALA A 572 6.06 5.17 9.70
C ALA A 572 7.35 5.91 10.11
N GLN A 573 7.34 6.57 11.29
CA GLN A 573 8.55 7.19 11.84
C GLN A 573 9.60 6.14 12.25
N HIS A 574 9.17 4.99 12.77
CA HIS A 574 10.08 3.89 13.07
C HIS A 574 10.69 3.27 11.81
N GLU A 575 9.92 3.15 10.73
CA GLU A 575 10.45 2.69 9.44
C GLU A 575 11.48 3.67 8.85
N ALA A 576 11.21 4.97 8.94
CA ALA A 576 12.19 5.99 8.55
C ALA A 576 13.46 5.95 9.41
N LEU A 577 13.32 5.65 10.71
CA LEU A 577 14.47 5.49 11.62
C LEU A 577 15.28 4.24 11.30
N VAL A 578 14.61 3.15 10.93
CA VAL A 578 15.26 1.91 10.46
C VAL A 578 16.05 2.18 9.18
N ALA A 579 15.46 2.89 8.22
CA ALA A 579 16.15 3.29 7.00
C ALA A 579 17.37 4.18 7.28
N HIS A 580 17.25 5.11 8.26
CA HIS A 580 18.36 5.93 8.71
C HIS A 580 19.47 5.09 9.35
N HIS A 581 19.12 4.11 10.18
CA HIS A 581 20.10 3.21 10.79
C HIS A 581 20.76 2.29 9.77
N GLN A 582 20.04 1.86 8.75
CA GLN A 582 20.61 1.10 7.62
C GLN A 582 21.65 1.93 6.85
N ALA A 583 21.36 3.22 6.61
CA ALA A 583 22.33 4.14 6.03
C ALA A 583 23.56 4.35 6.92
N LEU A 584 23.36 4.42 8.24
CA LEU A 584 24.46 4.56 9.21
C LEU A 584 25.33 3.29 9.29
N VAL A 585 24.72 2.11 9.15
CA VAL A 585 25.43 0.84 9.06
C VAL A 585 26.32 0.81 7.82
N ALA A 586 25.79 1.22 6.66
CA ALA A 586 26.56 1.30 5.43
C ALA A 586 27.75 2.29 5.55
N GLU A 587 27.55 3.41 6.25
CA GLU A 587 28.63 4.36 6.55
C GLU A 587 29.69 3.75 7.48
N LEU A 588 29.25 3.01 8.50
CA LEU A 588 30.18 2.33 9.42
C LEU A 588 30.95 1.21 8.73
N GLU A 589 30.33 0.46 7.82
CA GLU A 589 30.97 -0.57 7.00
C GLU A 589 32.05 0.04 6.10
N ALA A 590 31.78 1.20 5.48
CA ALA A 590 32.78 1.95 4.72
C ALA A 590 33.94 2.43 5.61
N ARG A 591 33.68 2.82 6.86
CA ARG A 591 34.71 3.22 7.85
C ARG A 591 35.49 2.01 8.33
N VAL A 592 34.86 0.86 8.49
CA VAL A 592 35.52 -0.40 8.83
C VAL A 592 36.51 -0.79 7.71
N ALA A 593 36.02 -0.78 6.45
CA ALA A 593 36.87 -1.05 5.30
C ALA A 593 38.10 -0.13 5.23
N ASN A 594 37.93 1.16 5.58
CA ASN A 594 38.98 2.14 5.62
C ASN A 594 39.94 1.89 6.84
N SER A 595 39.38 1.45 7.96
CA SER A 595 40.20 1.09 9.13
C SER A 595 40.98 -0.21 8.94
N GLU A 596 40.38 -1.18 8.23
CA GLU A 596 41.02 -2.41 7.82
C GLU A 596 42.17 -2.16 6.83
N GLN A 597 42.00 -1.18 5.94
CA GLN A 597 43.09 -0.71 5.09
C GLN A 597 44.25 -0.12 5.92
N ARG A 598 43.93 0.71 6.91
CA ARG A 598 44.92 1.27 7.84
C ARG A 598 45.62 0.20 8.70
N VAL A 599 44.86 -0.82 9.08
CA VAL A 599 45.42 -1.98 9.83
C VAL A 599 46.37 -2.77 8.93
N ARG A 600 46.00 -2.97 7.64
CA ARG A 600 46.90 -3.61 6.65
C ARG A 600 48.20 -2.83 6.46
N ASP A 601 48.08 -1.51 6.34
CA ASP A 601 49.24 -0.62 6.21
C ASP A 601 50.13 -0.64 7.46
N LEU A 602 49.53 -0.72 8.64
CA LEU A 602 50.23 -0.87 9.93
C LEU A 602 50.89 -2.25 10.08
N LEU A 603 50.23 -3.32 9.62
CA LEU A 603 50.75 -4.68 9.66
C LEU A 603 51.90 -4.88 8.64
N ALA A 604 51.92 -4.09 7.56
CA ALA A 604 53.02 -4.08 6.59
C ALA A 604 54.21 -3.24 7.04
N SER A 605 54.09 -2.44 8.07
CA SER A 605 55.17 -1.59 8.59
C SER A 605 56.20 -2.40 9.42
N LYS A 606 57.44 -2.08 9.25
CA LYS A 606 58.56 -2.70 10.04
C LYS A 606 58.37 -2.53 11.55
N SER A 607 57.59 -1.55 12.01
CA SER A 607 57.30 -1.30 13.42
C SER A 607 56.33 -2.32 14.04
N TRP A 608 55.45 -2.94 13.23
CA TRP A 608 54.51 -3.95 13.68
C TRP A 608 55.18 -5.24 14.17
N PHE A 609 56.27 -5.62 13.49
CA PHE A 609 57.00 -6.85 13.81
C PHE A 609 57.77 -6.77 15.16
N VAL A 610 58.17 -5.56 15.58
CA VAL A 610 58.92 -5.32 16.82
C VAL A 610 58.01 -5.29 18.05
N THR A 611 56.76 -4.98 17.90
CA THR A 611 55.81 -4.78 19.02
C THR A 611 54.88 -5.98 19.27
N LYS A 612 55.04 -7.06 18.52
CA LYS A 612 54.21 -8.28 18.64
C LYS A 612 54.14 -8.90 20.04
N PRO A 613 55.22 -8.87 20.87
CA PRO A 613 55.17 -9.44 22.23
C PRO A 613 54.35 -8.62 23.23
N MET A 614 54.18 -7.31 23.00
CA MET A 614 53.46 -6.44 23.97
C MET A 614 51.93 -6.45 23.87
N ARG A 615 51.38 -6.95 22.80
CA ARG A 615 49.93 -6.88 22.55
C ARG A 615 49.14 -8.08 23.11
N VAL A 616 49.82 -9.14 23.50
CA VAL A 616 49.17 -10.31 24.14
C VAL A 616 48.61 -9.96 25.52
N VAL A 617 49.14 -8.91 26.15
CA VAL A 617 48.74 -8.49 27.51
C VAL A 617 47.41 -7.70 27.48
N VAL A 618 47.07 -7.05 26.37
CA VAL A 618 45.86 -6.20 26.27
C VAL A 618 44.57 -7.01 26.05
N VAL A 619 44.67 -8.25 25.52
CA VAL A 619 43.51 -9.09 25.27
C VAL A 619 42.93 -9.70 26.57
N GLN A 620 43.66 -9.71 27.66
CA GLN A 620 43.14 -10.17 28.96
C GLN A 620 42.36 -9.10 29.75
N GLY A 621 42.43 -7.82 29.34
CA GLY A 621 41.74 -6.72 30.02
C GLY A 621 40.22 -6.68 29.82
N ASN A 622 39.70 -7.30 28.77
CA ASN A 622 38.28 -7.22 28.43
C ASN A 622 37.36 -8.19 29.20
N ARG A 623 37.89 -8.93 30.21
CA ARG A 623 37.03 -9.74 31.10
C ARG A 623 36.48 -8.97 32.30
N LEU A 624 36.92 -7.73 32.52
CA LEU A 624 36.48 -6.90 33.66
C LEU A 624 35.25 -6.02 33.40
N SER A 625 34.75 -5.94 32.15
CA SER A 625 33.61 -5.09 31.83
C SER A 625 32.22 -5.68 32.20
N ARG A 626 32.16 -6.97 32.63
CA ARG A 626 30.93 -7.57 33.13
C ARG A 626 30.46 -7.10 34.51
N GLY A 627 31.30 -6.44 35.25
CA GLY A 627 30.98 -5.90 36.58
C GLY A 627 30.17 -4.59 36.56
N LEU A 628 30.21 -3.82 35.45
CA LEU A 628 29.59 -2.50 35.38
C LEU A 628 28.08 -2.56 34.98
N LEU A 629 27.64 -3.63 34.32
CA LEU A 629 26.26 -3.80 33.93
C LEU A 629 25.27 -4.07 35.08
N ASN A 630 25.76 -4.62 36.18
CA ASN A 630 24.93 -4.82 37.39
C ASN A 630 24.68 -3.52 38.17
N LYS A 631 25.55 -2.50 38.04
CA LYS A 631 25.29 -1.18 38.64
C LYS A 631 24.22 -0.37 37.92
N ALA A 632 24.06 -0.55 36.61
CA ALA A 632 23.03 0.15 35.84
C ALA A 632 21.61 -0.34 36.20
N ARG A 633 21.44 -1.64 36.52
CA ARG A 633 20.15 -2.19 36.97
C ARG A 633 19.62 -1.62 38.28
N SER A 634 20.55 -1.28 39.20
CA SER A 634 20.17 -0.65 40.48
C SER A 634 19.79 0.83 40.31
N SER A 635 20.35 1.50 39.30
CA SER A 635 20.06 2.90 39.00
C SER A 635 18.66 3.10 38.40
N LEU A 636 18.21 2.22 37.51
CA LEU A 636 16.87 2.30 36.88
C LEU A 636 15.74 2.07 37.91
N ARG A 637 15.92 1.16 38.86
CA ARG A 637 14.97 1.00 39.98
C ARG A 637 14.89 2.24 40.86
N LYS A 638 16.02 2.89 41.10
CA LYS A 638 16.09 4.14 41.90
C LYS A 638 15.40 5.30 41.14
N SER A 639 15.58 5.37 39.82
CA SER A 639 14.96 6.42 39.01
C SER A 639 13.44 6.29 38.91
N ALA A 640 12.89 5.08 38.82
CA ALA A 640 11.46 4.84 38.87
C ALA A 640 10.85 5.24 40.22
N THR A 641 11.54 4.94 41.32
CA THR A 641 11.11 5.30 42.67
C THR A 641 11.14 6.82 42.88
N VAL A 642 12.13 7.52 42.30
CA VAL A 642 12.24 8.99 42.34
C VAL A 642 11.10 9.64 41.51
N LEU A 643 10.76 9.09 40.35
CA LEU A 643 9.69 9.60 39.49
C LEU A 643 8.33 9.49 40.19
N ILE A 644 8.05 8.35 40.81
CA ILE A 644 6.81 8.15 41.58
C ILE A 644 6.76 9.10 42.81
N ARG A 645 7.88 9.34 43.45
CA ARG A 645 7.98 10.29 44.59
C ARG A 645 7.74 11.74 44.14
N GLN A 646 8.27 12.15 42.99
CA GLN A 646 8.05 13.49 42.42
C GLN A 646 6.59 13.70 41.95
N MET A 647 5.96 12.65 41.43
CA MET A 647 4.55 12.70 41.03
C MET A 647 3.60 12.73 42.24
N ALA A 648 3.96 12.05 43.32
CA ALA A 648 3.18 12.05 44.57
C ALA A 648 3.21 13.39 45.34
N SER A 649 4.24 14.21 45.11
CA SER A 649 4.43 15.52 45.76
C SER A 649 3.69 16.68 45.08
N ARG A 650 3.10 16.48 43.88
CA ARG A 650 2.36 17.53 43.18
C ARG A 650 0.85 17.31 43.21
N PRO A 651 0.05 18.15 43.92
CA PRO A 651 -1.37 17.91 44.19
C PRO A 651 -2.26 17.86 42.95
N ALA A 652 -1.91 18.58 41.90
CA ALA A 652 -2.65 18.61 40.62
C ALA A 652 -2.47 17.33 39.78
N LEU A 653 -1.26 16.80 39.75
CA LEU A 653 -0.92 15.55 39.03
C LEU A 653 -1.46 14.33 39.80
N LYS A 654 -1.44 14.35 41.12
CA LYS A 654 -2.01 13.29 41.97
C LYS A 654 -3.51 13.16 41.75
N ARG A 655 -4.25 14.25 41.62
CA ARG A 655 -5.70 14.24 41.35
C ARG A 655 -6.03 13.66 39.98
N ARG A 656 -5.28 14.01 38.93
CA ARG A 656 -5.47 13.46 37.60
C ARG A 656 -5.11 11.97 37.50
N LEU A 657 -4.08 11.53 38.21
CA LEU A 657 -3.69 10.12 38.24
C LEU A 657 -4.72 9.27 38.99
N VAL A 658 -5.23 9.76 40.13
CA VAL A 658 -6.28 9.09 40.88
C VAL A 658 -7.58 9.02 40.08
N SER A 659 -7.94 10.06 39.36
CA SER A 659 -9.08 10.07 38.43
C SER A 659 -8.95 9.04 37.32
N LEU A 660 -7.77 8.95 36.68
CA LEU A 660 -7.49 7.95 35.65
C LEU A 660 -7.49 6.50 36.18
N LEU A 661 -7.01 6.30 37.39
CA LEU A 661 -6.95 4.99 38.02
C LEU A 661 -8.31 4.49 38.53
N ASN A 662 -9.29 5.36 38.71
CA ASN A 662 -10.66 4.97 39.03
C ASN A 662 -11.38 4.27 37.87
N TYR A 663 -10.92 4.43 36.64
CA TYR A 663 -11.41 3.69 35.47
C TYR A 663 -10.81 2.28 35.33
N HIS A 664 -9.74 1.96 36.09
CA HIS A 664 -9.12 0.63 36.09
C HIS A 664 -8.80 0.13 37.49
N PRO A 665 -9.81 -0.36 38.21
CA PRO A 665 -9.67 -0.80 39.61
C PRO A 665 -8.54 -1.80 39.87
N PRO A 666 -8.26 -2.79 39.00
CA PRO A 666 -7.17 -3.73 39.25
C PRO A 666 -5.79 -3.08 39.20
N LEU A 667 -5.59 -2.12 38.30
CA LEU A 667 -4.31 -1.38 38.14
C LEU A 667 -4.07 -0.45 39.33
N ALA A 668 -5.15 0.17 39.84
CA ALA A 668 -5.11 1.01 40.99
C ALA A 668 -4.72 0.25 42.26
N ALA A 669 -5.19 -0.99 42.42
CA ALA A 669 -4.84 -1.87 43.53
C ALA A 669 -3.36 -2.25 43.49
N HIS A 670 -2.83 -2.62 42.35
CA HIS A 670 -1.41 -2.98 42.15
C HIS A 670 -0.47 -1.82 42.43
N LEU A 671 -0.77 -0.63 41.93
CA LEU A 671 0.07 0.55 42.17
C LEU A 671 0.01 1.01 43.63
N ARG A 672 -1.14 0.85 44.34
CA ARG A 672 -1.22 1.10 45.77
C ARG A 672 -0.41 0.09 46.58
N GLN A 673 -0.43 -1.17 46.17
CA GLN A 673 0.37 -2.21 46.83
C GLN A 673 1.88 -2.04 46.57
N PHE A 674 2.26 -1.67 45.35
CA PHE A 674 3.65 -1.31 45.04
C PHE A 674 4.13 -0.08 45.84
N ALA A 675 3.31 0.94 45.96
CA ALA A 675 3.64 2.14 46.74
C ALA A 675 3.75 1.83 48.24
N ARG A 676 2.95 0.91 48.81
CA ARG A 676 3.06 0.42 50.18
C ARG A 676 4.34 -0.38 50.42
N ASN A 677 4.70 -1.29 49.47
CA ASN A 677 5.89 -2.11 49.55
C ASN A 677 7.20 -1.30 49.44
N GLN A 678 7.12 -0.08 48.86
CA GLN A 678 8.25 0.84 48.76
C GLN A 678 8.26 1.94 49.83
N GLY A 679 7.39 1.86 50.85
CA GLY A 679 7.36 2.85 51.94
C GLY A 679 6.92 4.25 51.53
N LEU A 680 6.27 4.41 50.37
CA LEU A 680 5.85 5.70 49.79
C LEU A 680 4.46 6.14 50.22
N ALA A 681 3.70 5.32 50.97
CA ALA A 681 2.41 5.63 51.52
C ALA A 681 2.56 5.96 53.00
N ALA A 682 2.83 7.23 53.31
CA ALA A 682 2.77 7.73 54.68
C ALA A 682 1.36 8.20 55.01
N GLY A 683 0.79 7.60 56.04
CA GLY A 683 -0.15 8.13 57.04
C GLY A 683 -1.36 8.94 56.55
N SER A 684 -2.53 8.30 56.50
CA SER A 684 -3.77 8.97 56.88
C SER A 684 -4.47 8.12 57.96
N LYS A 685 -4.61 8.68 59.15
CA LYS A 685 -5.44 8.15 60.22
C LYS A 685 -6.91 8.06 59.73
N PRO A 686 -7.69 7.12 60.23
CA PRO A 686 -9.10 7.01 59.89
C PRO A 686 -9.88 8.15 60.50
N VAL A 687 -10.63 8.87 59.70
CA VAL A 687 -11.70 9.76 60.16
C VAL A 687 -12.99 8.96 60.16
N GLY A 688 -13.72 9.07 61.25
CA GLY A 688 -14.82 8.25 61.70
C GLY A 688 -16.06 8.22 60.79
N GLU A 689 -16.79 7.21 61.06
CA GLU A 689 -18.12 6.91 60.57
C GLU A 689 -19.11 8.05 60.80
N ALA A 690 -19.83 8.41 59.73
CA ALA A 690 -21.19 8.95 59.87
C ALA A 690 -22.06 8.20 58.88
N GLY A 691 -23.06 7.52 59.40
CA GLY A 691 -23.84 6.51 58.74
C GLY A 691 -24.83 6.99 57.69
N LEU A 692 -25.18 6.07 56.83
CA LEU A 692 -26.50 5.92 56.19
C LEU A 692 -26.71 4.44 55.87
N PRO A 693 -27.94 3.92 55.91
CA PRO A 693 -28.22 2.50 56.12
C PRO A 693 -28.48 1.74 54.84
N GLY A 694 -28.06 0.50 54.87
CA GLY A 694 -28.76 -0.66 54.34
C GLY A 694 -28.89 -0.83 52.86
N MET A 695 -28.13 -1.78 52.26
CA MET A 695 -28.67 -2.98 51.65
C MET A 695 -27.59 -3.87 51.05
N LEU A 696 -27.70 -5.15 51.46
CA LEU A 696 -27.18 -6.37 50.81
C LEU A 696 -25.67 -6.61 50.81
N ARG A 697 -25.27 -7.33 51.87
CA ARG A 697 -24.12 -8.24 51.86
C ARG A 697 -24.34 -9.36 50.84
N ALA A 698 -23.36 -9.59 50.00
CA ALA A 698 -23.02 -10.91 49.47
C ALA A 698 -21.55 -11.15 49.80
N GLU A 699 -21.32 -12.11 50.64
CA GLU A 699 -20.00 -12.63 51.01
C GLU A 699 -19.34 -13.29 49.80
N ALA A 700 -18.12 -12.88 49.49
CA ALA A 700 -17.22 -13.70 48.67
C ALA A 700 -15.87 -13.71 49.39
N THR A 701 -15.67 -14.74 50.17
CA THR A 701 -14.38 -15.20 50.68
C THR A 701 -13.71 -16.08 49.63
N GLY A 702 -12.60 -15.61 49.07
CA GLY A 702 -11.68 -16.40 48.23
C GLY A 702 -10.37 -15.65 48.02
N PRO A 703 -9.24 -16.34 47.94
CA PRO A 703 -7.94 -15.68 47.88
C PRO A 703 -7.76 -14.89 46.58
N VAL A 704 -7.14 -13.71 46.73
CA VAL A 704 -7.00 -12.65 45.71
C VAL A 704 -6.14 -13.07 44.50
N ASP A 705 -5.52 -14.25 44.49
CA ASP A 705 -4.69 -14.73 43.43
C ASP A 705 -5.43 -15.35 42.21
N GLU A 706 -6.74 -15.61 42.34
CA GLU A 706 -7.53 -16.15 41.19
C GLU A 706 -8.20 -15.10 40.31
N ALA A 707 -8.07 -13.82 40.60
CA ALA A 707 -8.77 -12.73 39.92
C ALA A 707 -8.03 -12.16 38.71
N LEU A 708 -6.78 -12.59 38.42
CA LEU A 708 -6.08 -12.25 37.21
C LEU A 708 -6.34 -13.36 36.16
N SER A 709 -6.99 -12.99 35.06
CA SER A 709 -7.13 -13.88 33.93
C SER A 709 -5.74 -14.35 33.50
N ALA A 710 -5.63 -15.57 32.95
CA ALA A 710 -4.39 -16.13 32.39
C ALA A 710 -3.64 -15.15 31.47
N ARG A 711 -4.36 -14.18 30.89
CA ARG A 711 -3.89 -13.08 30.07
C ARG A 711 -3.23 -11.95 30.85
N GLY A 712 -3.68 -11.69 32.08
CA GLY A 712 -3.04 -10.71 32.98
C GLY A 712 -1.64 -11.17 33.39
N HIS A 713 -1.48 -12.47 33.67
CA HIS A 713 -0.18 -13.06 33.96
C HIS A 713 0.72 -13.13 32.71
N GLU A 714 0.17 -13.39 31.54
CA GLU A 714 0.93 -13.45 30.28
C GLU A 714 1.44 -12.05 29.87
N VAL A 715 0.65 -11.00 30.03
CA VAL A 715 1.05 -9.61 29.76
C VAL A 715 2.15 -9.16 30.73
N MET A 716 2.02 -9.49 32.01
CA MET A 716 3.06 -9.19 33.01
C MET A 716 4.35 -9.94 32.72
N HIS A 717 4.27 -11.20 32.35
CA HIS A 717 5.45 -12.01 32.00
C HIS A 717 6.13 -11.54 30.71
N LYS A 718 5.35 -11.10 29.71
CA LYS A 718 5.88 -10.48 28.47
C LYS A 718 6.52 -9.11 28.76
N PHE A 719 5.95 -8.34 29.68
CA PHE A 719 6.51 -7.06 30.12
C PHE A 719 7.83 -7.22 30.87
N GLU A 720 7.91 -8.20 31.79
CA GLU A 720 9.14 -8.57 32.47
C GLU A 720 10.22 -9.12 31.51
N LYS A 721 9.80 -9.90 30.51
CA LYS A 721 10.71 -10.43 29.48
C LYS A 721 11.21 -9.34 28.55
N ALA A 722 10.37 -8.37 28.18
CA ALA A 722 10.76 -7.21 27.37
C ALA A 722 11.73 -6.29 28.09
N ILE A 723 11.57 -6.11 29.39
CA ILE A 723 12.52 -5.37 30.23
C ILE A 723 13.85 -6.10 30.33
N LYS A 724 13.83 -7.43 30.47
CA LYS A 724 15.05 -8.26 30.54
C LYS A 724 15.82 -8.32 29.20
N THR A 725 15.12 -8.18 28.06
CA THR A 725 15.77 -8.21 26.73
C THR A 725 16.30 -6.85 26.28
N LYS A 726 15.86 -5.73 26.86
CA LYS A 726 16.42 -4.39 26.58
C LYS A 726 17.78 -4.11 27.26
N ASP A 727 18.16 -4.95 28.20
CA ASP A 727 19.45 -4.83 28.91
C ASP A 727 20.63 -5.59 28.25
N VAL A 728 20.42 -6.16 27.05
CA VAL A 728 21.42 -6.97 26.32
C VAL A 728 21.74 -6.39 24.92
N ARG A 729 21.41 -5.13 24.67
CA ARG A 729 21.90 -4.43 23.46
C ARG A 729 22.42 -3.05 23.77
#